data_235093f1e4af116b75127a590c0311a3
#
_entry.id   235093f1e4af116b75127a590c0311a3
#
_cell.length_a   1.000
_cell.length_b   1.000
_cell.length_c   1.000
_cell.angle_alpha   90.00
_cell.angle_beta   90.00
_cell.angle_gamma   90.00
#
_symmetry.space_group_name_H-M   'P 1'
#
loop_
_entity.id
_entity.type
_entity.pdbx_description
1 polymer ?
#
loop_
_entity_poly.entity_id
_entity_poly.type
_entity_poly.pdbx_seq_one_letter_code
_entity_poly.pdbx_strand_id
1 'polypeptide(L)'
;MNMMKRLIYFALLMFLSICAVAQDAETVRVSGQVTDLQHRPVADVIVKLTLKGRILAFGTTDTKGAYSLSAKEIKEGTTLTFAHISYEPEEIILKNTGKKEITENMMLVQKSISLKEIKVRATPLFLKGDTLSYNLASFLGKGDVTLEDGLKRLPGVEVSKSGAISYMGKGISAFNIEGLDMLGGKYNLATRNMGADMVTKVEVVRNYHARKIDEDKPSDEVALNIKLAKKAKFKPFGQEEVGAGASPNPSKWRGAEDNEANDTPHGALPTSPHGEGLDVKFILGLTGMMFTDNFQTICSGKVGNYKDYGTGDLTYHFGGGGTSTLATSLFGGFGGGRPPKGESEYKRNGMATLNAIQKLDSTRTFKVNTDYTYRRTTNDMASASTYLTETGDYVSVSERTSPLTVQHQPRISIDYLENAHNRYTNESFTLKGIFERNEGDMLYNGETAKQRRRATSFEANNRLYITRMLNEHRYSINSNINFQRTPTLRLSFSNQGKDYGQLAQSTSLTTNHSTSFDIRLGKKFTLNLPVSLQANYNFVETTRLPEDDINRLGGWTLIPSFSPGFEWRNSNRRLYASIGVPFSLRILNYDKTSLTKFYTNPRLNLNYTFSANSKLSASTSISHGTGDMLDLLTQPMQTDYRTMHTASGIIGESRSWSSSAGWKLQIPLSYFTFDISASHTEGKRNTLYSQTIDGVDVNNQSLLRDTYTRSTSFSISSTKNIPSLFAKFGIRGNYSFGDSEQAVGNDVIATDNQSYNLRGSIAITPIQWVELNYNIDYGWSRSSYGKTRNTTTSLSHNGGLHIFPVPQLDLSANYDYVRRQIATDRHKHMSLFNASAQYKFKRAVLRLELDNLLNQRSYAYTVFDGINTYSYDYGLCGRTAIMTLKFSL
;
A
#
# COMPACT_ATOMS: atom_id res chain seq x y z
N MET A 1 -10.65 30.22 16.26
CA MET A 1 -10.19 31.22 15.26
C MET A 1 -8.81 31.81 15.56
N ASN A 2 -8.48 32.14 16.82
CA ASN A 2 -7.15 32.68 17.15
C ASN A 2 -5.97 31.70 17.12
N MET A 3 -6.19 30.41 17.34
CA MET A 3 -5.13 29.41 17.32
C MET A 3 -4.75 29.01 15.87
N MET A 4 -5.72 28.99 14.97
CA MET A 4 -5.50 28.72 13.55
C MET A 4 -4.72 29.84 12.85
N LYS A 5 -4.99 31.11 13.23
CA LYS A 5 -4.17 32.24 12.75
C LYS A 5 -2.73 32.15 13.24
N ARG A 6 -2.51 31.73 14.50
CA ARG A 6 -1.14 31.53 15.04
C ARG A 6 -0.40 30.36 14.37
N LEU A 7 -1.11 29.28 14.00
CA LEU A 7 -0.53 28.16 13.27
C LEU A 7 -0.17 28.52 11.83
N ILE A 8 -1.02 29.30 11.16
CA ILE A 8 -0.77 29.82 9.82
C ILE A 8 0.40 30.80 9.84
N TYR A 9 0.49 31.67 10.85
CA TYR A 9 1.65 32.57 11.02
C TYR A 9 2.92 31.80 11.35
N PHE A 10 2.85 30.73 12.14
CA PHE A 10 3.99 29.89 12.46
C PHE A 10 4.43 29.08 11.24
N ALA A 11 3.50 28.53 10.48
CA ALA A 11 3.79 27.85 9.21
C ALA A 11 4.33 28.82 8.14
N LEU A 12 3.82 30.04 8.10
CA LEU A 12 4.30 31.09 7.20
C LEU A 12 5.71 31.57 7.61
N LEU A 13 5.96 31.70 8.93
CA LEU A 13 7.29 32.04 9.46
C LEU A 13 8.31 30.91 9.24
N MET A 14 7.88 29.65 9.37
CA MET A 14 8.71 28.50 9.03
C MET A 14 8.99 28.42 7.53
N PHE A 15 8.01 28.81 6.70
CA PHE A 15 8.17 28.89 5.25
C PHE A 15 9.09 30.04 4.84
N LEU A 16 8.99 31.17 5.50
CA LEU A 16 9.88 32.34 5.30
C LEU A 16 11.32 32.06 5.78
N SER A 17 11.48 31.32 6.87
CA SER A 17 12.83 30.96 7.35
C SER A 17 13.49 29.88 6.47
N ILE A 18 12.73 29.03 5.78
CA ILE A 18 13.26 28.11 4.77
C ILE A 18 13.64 28.84 3.47
N CYS A 19 12.92 29.89 3.11
CA CYS A 19 13.29 30.75 2.00
C CYS A 19 14.48 31.66 2.30
N ALA A 20 14.70 32.05 3.58
CA ALA A 20 15.84 32.91 3.96
C ALA A 20 17.19 32.17 3.99
N VAL A 21 17.22 30.84 3.96
CA VAL A 21 18.45 30.04 3.84
C VAL A 21 18.88 29.85 2.38
N ALA A 22 18.08 30.32 1.43
CA ALA A 22 18.49 30.50 0.02
C ALA A 22 19.25 31.84 -0.18
N GLN A 23 20.04 32.24 0.81
CA GLN A 23 21.09 33.22 0.56
C GLN A 23 22.10 32.56 -0.37
N ASP A 24 22.33 33.18 -1.51
CA ASP A 24 23.36 32.88 -2.50
C ASP A 24 24.70 32.57 -1.80
N ALA A 25 24.93 31.31 -1.52
CA ALA A 25 26.29 30.86 -1.31
C ALA A 25 26.96 31.08 -2.65
N GLU A 26 27.91 31.97 -2.68
CA GLU A 26 28.75 32.28 -3.87
C GLU A 26 29.14 30.92 -4.48
N THR A 27 28.52 30.62 -5.63
CA THR A 27 28.83 29.40 -6.36
C THR A 27 29.81 29.74 -7.45
N VAL A 28 30.87 28.97 -7.56
CA VAL A 28 31.78 29.04 -8.68
C VAL A 28 31.17 28.25 -9.82
N ARG A 29 31.01 28.87 -10.97
CA ARG A 29 30.51 28.26 -12.19
C ARG A 29 31.69 27.78 -13.05
N VAL A 30 31.68 26.51 -13.42
CA VAL A 30 32.63 25.91 -14.35
C VAL A 30 31.86 25.56 -15.61
N SER A 31 32.27 26.14 -16.73
CA SER A 31 31.63 25.98 -18.04
C SER A 31 32.67 25.77 -19.13
N GLY A 32 32.25 25.30 -20.27
CA GLY A 32 33.13 25.14 -21.42
C GLY A 32 32.47 24.33 -22.52
N GLN A 33 33.26 24.05 -23.56
CA GLN A 33 32.86 23.27 -24.71
C GLN A 33 33.77 22.06 -24.89
N VAL A 34 33.19 20.93 -25.23
CA VAL A 34 33.88 19.67 -25.51
C VAL A 34 33.80 19.40 -27.01
N THR A 35 34.95 19.19 -27.63
CA THR A 35 35.09 18.91 -29.08
C THR A 35 35.93 17.64 -29.29
N ASP A 36 35.86 17.10 -30.49
CA ASP A 36 36.80 16.06 -30.97
C ASP A 36 38.05 16.70 -31.66
N LEU A 37 38.96 15.86 -32.11
CA LEU A 37 40.18 16.30 -32.83
C LEU A 37 39.89 17.05 -34.14
N GLN A 38 38.68 16.94 -34.69
CA GLN A 38 38.24 17.68 -35.87
C GLN A 38 37.44 18.94 -35.51
N HIS A 39 37.47 19.37 -34.22
CA HIS A 39 36.73 20.51 -33.69
C HIS A 39 35.20 20.40 -33.76
N ARG A 40 34.65 19.18 -33.93
CA ARG A 40 33.21 18.95 -33.91
C ARG A 40 32.75 18.82 -32.47
N PRO A 41 31.60 19.41 -32.10
CA PRO A 41 31.09 19.32 -30.73
C PRO A 41 30.71 17.90 -30.37
N VAL A 42 31.05 17.47 -29.15
CA VAL A 42 30.73 16.16 -28.64
C VAL A 42 29.62 16.30 -27.59
N ALA A 43 28.43 15.76 -27.92
CA ALA A 43 27.29 15.70 -27.02
C ALA A 43 27.42 14.53 -26.04
N ASP A 44 26.64 14.55 -24.94
CA ASP A 44 26.51 13.47 -23.95
C ASP A 44 27.82 13.10 -23.22
N VAL A 45 28.83 13.95 -23.25
CA VAL A 45 30.06 13.80 -22.46
C VAL A 45 29.71 14.05 -20.98
N ILE A 46 29.95 13.08 -20.13
CA ILE A 46 29.82 13.24 -18.70
C ILE A 46 30.96 14.09 -18.17
N VAL A 47 30.64 15.28 -17.67
CA VAL A 47 31.59 16.22 -17.06
C VAL A 47 31.39 16.17 -15.54
N LYS A 48 32.47 15.85 -14.82
CA LYS A 48 32.41 15.63 -13.37
C LYS A 48 33.49 16.43 -12.66
N LEU A 49 33.09 17.19 -11.64
CA LEU A 49 33.96 17.96 -10.77
C LEU A 49 34.20 17.20 -9.47
N THR A 50 35.46 16.88 -9.17
CA THR A 50 35.80 16.08 -7.99
C THR A 50 36.91 16.70 -7.16
N LEU A 51 36.86 16.57 -5.83
CA LEU A 51 37.93 16.97 -4.93
C LEU A 51 38.22 15.80 -3.98
N LYS A 52 39.47 15.31 -4.02
CA LYS A 52 39.90 14.14 -3.19
C LYS A 52 38.95 12.95 -3.30
N GLY A 53 38.43 12.64 -4.51
CA GLY A 53 37.50 11.54 -4.75
C GLY A 53 36.02 11.85 -4.46
N ARG A 54 35.70 13.03 -3.92
CA ARG A 54 34.34 13.49 -3.66
C ARG A 54 33.80 14.30 -4.83
N ILE A 55 32.63 13.96 -5.35
CA ILE A 55 31.95 14.68 -6.43
C ILE A 55 31.36 15.97 -5.86
N LEU A 56 31.75 17.12 -6.42
CA LEU A 56 31.24 18.44 -6.07
C LEU A 56 30.06 18.82 -6.97
N ALA A 57 30.18 18.51 -8.29
CA ALA A 57 29.14 18.72 -9.30
C ALA A 57 29.37 17.78 -10.49
N PHE A 58 28.32 17.50 -11.25
CA PHE A 58 28.43 16.80 -12.52
C PHE A 58 27.28 17.21 -13.46
N GLY A 59 27.49 16.99 -14.76
CA GLY A 59 26.51 17.24 -15.81
C GLY A 59 26.92 16.55 -17.09
N THR A 60 26.17 16.78 -18.16
CA THR A 60 26.51 16.30 -19.51
C THR A 60 26.56 17.47 -20.47
N THR A 61 27.35 17.32 -21.53
CA THR A 61 27.35 18.27 -22.64
C THR A 61 26.07 18.20 -23.45
N ASP A 62 25.63 19.35 -23.96
CA ASP A 62 24.48 19.46 -24.88
C ASP A 62 24.87 19.09 -26.33
N THR A 63 23.95 19.24 -27.28
CA THR A 63 24.15 18.96 -28.69
C THR A 63 25.19 19.86 -29.35
N LYS A 64 25.58 20.97 -28.72
CA LYS A 64 26.66 21.86 -29.15
C LYS A 64 27.98 21.61 -28.39
N GLY A 65 28.02 20.51 -27.60
CA GLY A 65 29.17 20.17 -26.78
C GLY A 65 29.37 21.09 -25.56
N ALA A 66 28.43 21.95 -25.23
CA ALA A 66 28.55 22.90 -24.13
C ALA A 66 28.12 22.26 -22.80
N TYR A 67 28.84 22.57 -21.71
CA TYR A 67 28.51 22.18 -20.35
C TYR A 67 28.60 23.34 -19.38
N SER A 68 27.90 23.22 -18.26
CA SER A 68 27.93 24.18 -17.17
C SER A 68 27.66 23.51 -15.84
N LEU A 69 28.60 23.58 -14.91
CA LEU A 69 28.54 23.03 -13.57
C LEU A 69 28.62 24.15 -12.55
N SER A 70 27.97 24.03 -11.42
CA SER A 70 28.04 24.98 -10.31
C SER A 70 28.44 24.25 -9.03
N ALA A 71 29.46 24.74 -8.35
CA ALA A 71 29.95 24.23 -7.08
C ALA A 71 30.08 25.36 -6.06
N LYS A 72 29.84 25.08 -4.80
CA LYS A 72 29.91 26.07 -3.70
C LYS A 72 31.32 26.61 -3.49
N GLU A 73 32.31 25.80 -3.76
CA GLU A 73 33.75 26.15 -3.59
C GLU A 73 34.60 25.23 -4.43
N ILE A 74 35.61 25.80 -5.09
CA ILE A 74 36.66 25.06 -5.81
C ILE A 74 37.98 25.29 -5.07
N LYS A 75 38.55 24.19 -4.53
CA LYS A 75 39.84 24.22 -3.83
C LYS A 75 40.94 23.68 -4.72
N GLU A 76 42.16 23.99 -4.35
CA GLU A 76 43.33 23.43 -5.01
C GLU A 76 43.30 21.89 -4.99
N GLY A 77 43.55 21.27 -6.15
CA GLY A 77 43.42 19.83 -6.36
C GLY A 77 42.01 19.38 -6.76
N THR A 78 41.09 20.30 -7.07
CA THR A 78 39.81 19.96 -7.71
C THR A 78 40.05 19.50 -9.15
N THR A 79 39.55 18.32 -9.50
CA THR A 79 39.70 17.70 -10.81
C THR A 79 38.43 17.79 -11.61
N LEU A 80 38.49 18.17 -12.84
CA LEU A 80 37.41 18.14 -13.82
C LEU A 80 37.67 16.97 -14.78
N THR A 81 36.79 15.97 -14.74
CA THR A 81 36.89 14.74 -15.53
C THR A 81 35.85 14.75 -16.63
N PHE A 82 36.27 14.40 -17.84
CA PHE A 82 35.40 14.25 -19.02
C PHE A 82 35.40 12.79 -19.44
N ALA A 83 34.24 12.20 -19.56
CA ALA A 83 34.09 10.80 -19.92
C ALA A 83 32.99 10.62 -20.97
N HIS A 84 33.28 9.89 -22.02
CA HIS A 84 32.31 9.50 -23.05
C HIS A 84 32.61 8.09 -23.55
N ILE A 85 31.59 7.33 -23.96
CA ILE A 85 31.73 5.94 -24.36
C ILE A 85 32.68 5.69 -25.54
N SER A 86 32.74 6.66 -26.46
CA SER A 86 33.52 6.59 -27.71
C SER A 86 34.84 7.38 -27.68
N TYR A 87 35.17 8.01 -26.55
CA TYR A 87 36.37 8.85 -26.43
C TYR A 87 37.20 8.44 -25.21
N GLU A 88 38.48 8.67 -25.21
CA GLU A 88 39.32 8.46 -24.03
C GLU A 88 38.92 9.47 -22.94
N PRO A 89 38.85 9.04 -21.70
CA PRO A 89 38.55 9.95 -20.61
C PRO A 89 39.73 10.89 -20.34
N GLU A 90 39.42 12.17 -20.15
CA GLU A 90 40.41 13.19 -19.86
C GLU A 90 40.13 13.85 -18.52
N GLU A 91 41.19 14.26 -17.84
CA GLU A 91 41.13 14.94 -16.55
C GLU A 91 41.95 16.19 -16.52
N ILE A 92 41.39 17.28 -15.99
CA ILE A 92 42.10 18.53 -15.73
C ILE A 92 42.05 18.86 -14.25
N ILE A 93 43.19 19.23 -13.67
CA ILE A 93 43.19 19.79 -12.32
C ILE A 93 42.94 21.29 -12.44
N LEU A 94 41.82 21.74 -11.90
CA LEU A 94 41.46 23.15 -11.90
C LEU A 94 42.39 23.93 -10.96
N LYS A 95 42.99 24.98 -11.48
CA LYS A 95 43.72 25.95 -10.66
C LYS A 95 42.72 26.86 -9.96
N ASN A 96 42.84 27.03 -8.67
CA ASN A 96 42.00 27.99 -7.94
C ASN A 96 42.41 29.40 -8.34
N THR A 97 41.60 30.03 -9.17
CA THR A 97 41.92 31.37 -9.71
C THR A 97 41.22 32.49 -8.91
N GLY A 98 40.43 32.15 -7.86
CA GLY A 98 39.60 33.13 -7.14
C GLY A 98 38.47 33.73 -7.99
N LYS A 99 38.25 33.23 -9.21
CA LYS A 99 37.20 33.70 -10.11
C LYS A 99 35.89 33.01 -9.85
N LYS A 100 34.79 33.74 -9.98
CA LYS A 100 33.42 33.20 -9.85
C LYS A 100 33.01 32.33 -11.05
N GLU A 101 33.69 32.51 -12.18
CA GLU A 101 33.47 31.74 -13.40
C GLU A 101 34.82 31.23 -13.94
N ILE A 102 34.86 29.93 -14.23
CA ILE A 102 35.99 29.23 -14.81
C ILE A 102 35.53 28.64 -16.15
N THR A 103 36.20 28.92 -17.23
CA THR A 103 35.90 28.34 -18.54
C THR A 103 37.04 27.41 -18.93
N GLU A 104 36.69 26.11 -19.10
CA GLU A 104 37.63 25.07 -19.52
C GLU A 104 37.06 24.34 -20.73
N ASN A 105 37.74 24.43 -21.86
CA ASN A 105 37.36 23.67 -23.05
C ASN A 105 38.19 22.39 -23.11
N MET A 106 37.59 21.31 -23.59
CA MET A 106 38.24 20.01 -23.69
C MET A 106 38.15 19.47 -25.10
N MET A 107 39.28 18.92 -25.57
CA MET A 107 39.31 18.16 -26.81
C MET A 107 39.50 16.70 -26.48
N LEU A 108 38.56 15.85 -26.90
CA LEU A 108 38.59 14.42 -26.64
C LEU A 108 39.16 13.66 -27.84
N VAL A 109 39.97 12.66 -27.54
CA VAL A 109 40.54 11.76 -28.54
C VAL A 109 39.63 10.54 -28.68
N GLN A 110 39.26 10.19 -29.91
CA GLN A 110 38.40 9.04 -30.15
C GLN A 110 39.12 7.75 -29.75
N LYS A 111 38.43 6.92 -29.00
CA LYS A 111 38.99 5.69 -28.46
C LYS A 111 39.25 4.69 -29.57
N SER A 112 40.51 4.34 -29.84
CA SER A 112 40.81 3.21 -30.69
C SER A 112 40.55 1.91 -29.94
N ILE A 113 39.68 1.05 -30.49
CA ILE A 113 39.31 -0.23 -29.88
C ILE A 113 40.48 -1.19 -30.03
N SER A 114 41.43 -1.15 -29.12
CA SER A 114 42.32 -2.24 -28.84
C SER A 114 41.68 -3.10 -27.78
N LEU A 115 41.32 -4.34 -28.12
CA LEU A 115 40.75 -5.35 -27.18
C LEU A 115 41.79 -5.76 -26.14
N LYS A 116 42.09 -4.91 -25.18
CA LYS A 116 42.75 -5.29 -23.93
C LYS A 116 41.67 -5.39 -22.84
N GLU A 117 41.77 -6.46 -22.07
CA GLU A 117 40.93 -6.77 -20.91
C GLU A 117 40.65 -5.51 -20.06
N ILE A 118 39.44 -4.95 -20.19
CA ILE A 118 39.05 -3.75 -19.47
C ILE A 118 38.58 -4.18 -18.10
N LYS A 119 39.36 -3.96 -17.04
CA LYS A 119 38.87 -3.85 -15.67
C LYS A 119 38.00 -2.60 -15.57
N VAL A 120 36.74 -2.71 -16.00
CA VAL A 120 35.75 -1.66 -15.85
C VAL A 120 35.48 -1.51 -14.37
N ARG A 121 35.91 -0.45 -13.72
CA ARG A 121 35.30 0.01 -12.47
C ARG A 121 33.91 0.47 -12.85
N ALA A 122 32.93 -0.39 -12.57
CA ALA A 122 31.54 -0.11 -12.86
C ALA A 122 31.14 1.19 -12.17
N THR A 123 30.67 2.17 -12.92
CA THR A 123 30.07 3.40 -12.39
C THR A 123 28.87 2.98 -11.50
N PRO A 124 28.76 3.47 -10.26
CA PRO A 124 27.69 3.08 -9.35
C PRO A 124 26.30 3.35 -9.93
N LEU A 125 26.18 4.41 -10.74
CA LEU A 125 24.93 4.91 -11.27
C LEU A 125 25.11 5.33 -12.73
N PHE A 126 24.20 4.92 -13.59
CA PHE A 126 24.20 5.26 -15.02
C PHE A 126 22.78 5.63 -15.47
N LEU A 127 22.63 6.76 -16.17
CA LEU A 127 21.37 7.21 -16.76
C LEU A 127 21.39 7.04 -18.27
N LYS A 128 20.41 6.35 -18.83
CA LYS A 128 20.18 6.21 -20.27
C LYS A 128 18.72 6.50 -20.58
N GLY A 129 18.44 7.64 -21.20
CA GLY A 129 17.06 8.08 -21.42
C GLY A 129 16.30 8.18 -20.09
N ASP A 130 15.17 7.51 -20.00
CA ASP A 130 14.35 7.44 -18.78
C ASP A 130 14.75 6.32 -17.81
N THR A 131 15.78 5.53 -18.14
CA THR A 131 16.23 4.41 -17.31
C THR A 131 17.47 4.78 -16.51
N LEU A 132 17.31 4.70 -15.18
CA LEU A 132 18.39 4.87 -14.22
C LEU A 132 18.86 3.50 -13.75
N SER A 133 20.11 3.15 -14.06
CA SER A 133 20.71 1.86 -13.73
C SER A 133 21.64 1.99 -12.54
N TYR A 134 21.36 1.25 -11.47
CA TYR A 134 22.20 1.12 -10.30
C TYR A 134 23.02 -0.17 -10.39
N ASN A 135 24.33 -0.09 -10.23
CA ASN A 135 25.15 -1.26 -9.95
C ASN A 135 24.94 -1.66 -8.49
N LEU A 136 24.16 -2.71 -8.25
CA LEU A 136 23.72 -3.07 -6.91
C LEU A 136 24.91 -3.28 -5.95
N ALA A 137 25.95 -3.94 -6.40
CA ALA A 137 27.15 -4.23 -5.58
C ALA A 137 27.82 -2.98 -5.01
N SER A 138 27.67 -1.82 -5.68
CA SER A 138 28.26 -0.56 -5.20
C SER A 138 27.48 0.10 -4.07
N PHE A 139 26.28 -0.38 -3.78
CA PHE A 139 25.40 0.15 -2.74
C PHE A 139 25.19 -0.80 -1.58
N LEU A 140 25.54 -2.09 -1.73
CA LEU A 140 25.33 -3.07 -0.68
C LEU A 140 26.13 -2.74 0.58
N GLY A 141 25.44 -2.74 1.69
CA GLY A 141 26.03 -2.72 3.03
C GLY A 141 26.58 -4.09 3.41
N LYS A 142 27.34 -4.09 4.50
CA LYS A 142 28.02 -5.31 5.00
C LYS A 142 27.04 -6.40 5.44
N GLY A 143 25.87 -6.00 5.99
CA GLY A 143 24.84 -6.92 6.49
C GLY A 143 23.79 -7.31 5.45
N ASP A 144 23.79 -6.73 4.24
CA ASP A 144 22.75 -6.97 3.23
C ASP A 144 22.87 -8.38 2.65
N VAL A 145 21.78 -9.12 2.65
CA VAL A 145 21.71 -10.52 2.22
C VAL A 145 20.77 -10.68 1.03
N THR A 146 19.61 -10.06 1.09
CA THR A 146 18.54 -10.22 0.10
C THR A 146 18.51 -9.06 -0.89
N LEU A 147 17.83 -9.28 -2.01
CA LEU A 147 17.55 -8.19 -2.96
C LEU A 147 16.77 -7.04 -2.27
N GLU A 148 15.85 -7.36 -1.35
CA GLU A 148 15.10 -6.35 -0.58
C GLU A 148 16.05 -5.44 0.22
N ASP A 149 17.07 -6.01 0.86
CA ASP A 149 18.06 -5.23 1.61
C ASP A 149 18.84 -4.30 0.67
N GLY A 150 19.28 -4.82 -0.48
CA GLY A 150 19.95 -4.01 -1.50
C GLY A 150 19.08 -2.88 -2.05
N LEU A 151 17.79 -3.14 -2.29
CA LEU A 151 16.85 -2.12 -2.77
C LEU A 151 16.68 -0.96 -1.76
N LYS A 152 16.65 -1.25 -0.47
CA LYS A 152 16.58 -0.23 0.60
C LYS A 152 17.75 0.76 0.59
N ARG A 153 18.90 0.35 0.01
CA ARG A 153 20.12 1.18 -0.10
C ARG A 153 20.12 2.11 -1.28
N LEU A 154 19.30 1.81 -2.32
CA LEU A 154 19.35 2.58 -3.56
C LEU A 154 18.78 3.98 -3.37
N PRO A 155 19.48 5.03 -3.80
CA PRO A 155 19.00 6.41 -3.72
C PRO A 155 17.65 6.58 -4.41
N GLY A 156 16.69 7.16 -3.68
CA GLY A 156 15.33 7.39 -4.17
C GLY A 156 14.41 6.17 -4.14
N VAL A 157 14.92 4.97 -3.90
CA VAL A 157 14.10 3.78 -3.67
C VAL A 157 13.71 3.67 -2.20
N GLU A 158 12.48 3.30 -1.94
CA GLU A 158 11.95 3.06 -0.61
C GLU A 158 11.25 1.71 -0.59
N VAL A 159 11.48 0.94 0.47
CA VAL A 159 10.80 -0.34 0.69
C VAL A 159 10.12 -0.28 2.05
N SER A 160 8.79 -0.43 2.05
CA SER A 160 7.99 -0.41 3.27
C SER A 160 8.17 -1.68 4.11
N LYS A 161 7.66 -1.70 5.33
CA LYS A 161 7.64 -2.92 6.18
C LYS A 161 6.90 -4.09 5.52
N SER A 162 5.88 -3.82 4.71
CA SER A 162 5.17 -4.86 3.94
C SER A 162 5.92 -5.32 2.69
N GLY A 163 7.01 -4.66 2.32
CA GLY A 163 7.77 -4.92 1.09
C GLY A 163 7.34 -4.05 -0.11
N ALA A 164 6.36 -3.14 0.06
CA ALA A 164 5.96 -2.25 -1.03
C ALA A 164 7.12 -1.32 -1.42
N ILE A 165 7.43 -1.31 -2.72
CA ILE A 165 8.53 -0.53 -3.28
C ILE A 165 7.99 0.75 -3.90
N SER A 166 8.66 1.86 -3.62
CA SER A 166 8.41 3.14 -4.28
C SER A 166 9.73 3.79 -4.73
N TYR A 167 9.64 4.63 -5.74
CA TYR A 167 10.75 5.45 -6.21
C TYR A 167 10.35 6.91 -6.15
N MET A 168 11.13 7.73 -5.43
CA MET A 168 10.84 9.17 -5.23
C MET A 168 9.40 9.41 -4.72
N GLY A 169 8.95 8.58 -3.77
CA GLY A 169 7.62 8.65 -3.18
C GLY A 169 6.50 8.08 -4.05
N LYS A 170 6.78 7.58 -5.26
CA LYS A 170 5.80 6.95 -6.14
C LYS A 170 5.96 5.43 -6.11
N GLY A 171 4.84 4.71 -5.83
CA GLY A 171 4.83 3.25 -5.91
C GLY A 171 5.15 2.76 -7.32
N ILE A 172 5.86 1.64 -7.42
CA ILE A 172 6.14 1.03 -8.72
C ILE A 172 4.88 0.38 -9.30
N SER A 173 4.73 0.43 -10.61
CA SER A 173 3.63 -0.19 -11.37
C SER A 173 4.03 -1.52 -12.02
N ALA A 174 5.32 -1.83 -12.08
CA ALA A 174 5.82 -3.11 -12.58
C ALA A 174 7.13 -3.50 -11.90
N PHE A 175 7.32 -4.81 -11.72
CA PHE A 175 8.55 -5.43 -11.21
C PHE A 175 9.00 -6.54 -12.15
N ASN A 176 10.03 -6.26 -12.92
CA ASN A 176 10.54 -7.17 -13.93
C ASN A 176 11.84 -7.82 -13.48
N ILE A 177 12.04 -9.08 -13.87
CA ILE A 177 13.33 -9.78 -13.79
C ILE A 177 13.75 -10.13 -15.24
N GLU A 178 14.91 -9.62 -15.67
CA GLU A 178 15.39 -9.72 -17.07
C GLU A 178 14.34 -9.28 -18.10
N GLY A 179 13.52 -8.28 -17.73
CA GLY A 179 12.49 -7.70 -18.60
C GLY A 179 11.15 -8.42 -18.62
N LEU A 180 10.94 -9.47 -17.80
CA LEU A 180 9.69 -10.20 -17.69
C LEU A 180 9.02 -9.99 -16.33
N ASP A 181 7.73 -9.69 -16.33
CA ASP A 181 6.89 -9.58 -15.13
C ASP A 181 6.20 -10.92 -14.82
N MET A 182 6.91 -11.80 -14.13
CA MET A 182 6.38 -13.09 -13.71
C MET A 182 5.44 -13.00 -12.50
N LEU A 183 5.75 -12.12 -11.55
CA LEU A 183 5.13 -12.10 -10.22
C LEU A 183 3.99 -11.08 -10.10
N GLY A 184 3.93 -10.09 -11.01
CA GLY A 184 3.02 -8.96 -10.85
C GLY A 184 3.26 -8.25 -9.52
N GLY A 185 2.18 -7.92 -8.81
CA GLY A 185 2.26 -7.27 -7.50
C GLY A 185 2.85 -8.11 -6.36
N LYS A 186 3.08 -9.43 -6.53
CA LYS A 186 3.63 -10.35 -5.51
C LYS A 186 5.17 -10.41 -5.48
N TYR A 187 5.85 -9.36 -5.83
CA TYR A 187 7.30 -9.37 -5.99
C TYR A 187 8.10 -9.60 -4.70
N ASN A 188 7.47 -9.57 -3.51
CA ASN A 188 8.13 -9.95 -2.26
C ASN A 188 8.72 -11.36 -2.33
N LEU A 189 8.09 -12.25 -3.08
CA LEU A 189 8.57 -13.61 -3.30
C LEU A 189 9.99 -13.62 -3.89
N ALA A 190 10.30 -12.69 -4.80
CA ALA A 190 11.65 -12.53 -5.34
C ALA A 190 12.53 -11.68 -4.42
N THR A 191 12.06 -10.52 -3.95
CA THR A 191 12.91 -9.57 -3.23
C THR A 191 13.43 -10.11 -1.90
N ARG A 192 12.65 -10.95 -1.22
CA ARG A 192 13.02 -11.55 0.09
C ARG A 192 13.77 -12.87 -0.01
N ASN A 193 13.66 -13.57 -1.16
CA ASN A 193 14.23 -14.90 -1.30
C ASN A 193 15.37 -14.97 -2.34
N MET A 194 15.66 -13.89 -3.06
CA MET A 194 16.80 -13.77 -3.97
C MET A 194 17.96 -13.11 -3.25
N GLY A 195 19.13 -13.74 -3.26
CA GLY A 195 20.36 -13.16 -2.73
C GLY A 195 20.75 -11.89 -3.49
N ALA A 196 21.18 -10.84 -2.76
CA ALA A 196 21.63 -9.60 -3.39
C ALA A 196 22.82 -9.82 -4.35
N ASP A 197 23.66 -10.84 -4.10
CA ASP A 197 24.79 -11.22 -4.94
C ASP A 197 24.39 -11.92 -6.25
N MET A 198 23.11 -12.30 -6.40
CA MET A 198 22.55 -12.83 -7.65
C MET A 198 22.15 -11.72 -8.63
N VAL A 199 22.22 -10.46 -8.20
CA VAL A 199 21.80 -9.27 -8.97
C VAL A 199 23.00 -8.41 -9.29
N THR A 200 23.16 -8.03 -10.57
CA THR A 200 24.21 -7.08 -11.02
C THR A 200 23.70 -5.65 -11.01
N LYS A 201 22.50 -5.42 -11.56
CA LYS A 201 21.95 -4.08 -11.72
C LYS A 201 20.47 -4.04 -11.35
N VAL A 202 20.05 -2.91 -10.84
CA VAL A 202 18.64 -2.54 -10.68
C VAL A 202 18.39 -1.34 -11.58
N GLU A 203 17.49 -1.51 -12.54
CA GLU A 203 17.09 -0.47 -13.47
C GLU A 203 15.76 0.12 -13.00
N VAL A 204 15.73 1.42 -12.75
CA VAL A 204 14.52 2.19 -12.49
C VAL A 204 14.11 2.87 -13.78
N VAL A 205 13.02 2.41 -14.36
CA VAL A 205 12.45 2.97 -15.60
C VAL A 205 11.41 4.00 -15.21
N ARG A 206 11.71 5.27 -15.45
CA ARG A 206 10.79 6.39 -15.25
C ARG A 206 9.93 6.59 -16.49
N ASN A 207 8.79 7.24 -16.35
CA ASN A 207 7.82 7.42 -17.44
C ASN A 207 7.48 6.07 -18.11
N TYR A 208 7.39 5.04 -17.27
CA TYR A 208 7.17 3.68 -17.75
C TYR A 208 5.80 3.54 -18.42
N HIS A 209 5.76 2.79 -19.51
CA HIS A 209 4.53 2.41 -20.19
C HIS A 209 4.39 0.89 -20.12
N ALA A 210 3.44 0.41 -19.33
CA ALA A 210 3.14 -1.02 -19.27
C ALA A 210 2.71 -1.58 -20.64
N ARG A 211 2.14 -0.72 -21.48
CA ARG A 211 1.70 -1.03 -22.85
C ARG A 211 2.51 -0.21 -23.85
N LYS A 212 3.24 -0.88 -24.73
CA LYS A 212 4.04 -0.23 -25.79
C LYS A 212 3.19 0.62 -26.73
N ILE A 213 1.95 0.22 -26.95
CA ILE A 213 1.00 0.99 -27.77
C ILE A 213 0.68 2.39 -27.18
N ASP A 214 1.01 2.64 -25.93
CA ASP A 214 0.79 3.92 -25.23
C ASP A 214 2.06 4.77 -25.07
N GLU A 215 3.20 4.37 -25.66
CA GLU A 215 4.48 5.13 -25.56
C GLU A 215 4.39 6.57 -26.07
N ASP A 216 3.40 6.88 -26.90
CA ASP A 216 3.12 8.25 -27.37
C ASP A 216 2.38 9.13 -26.37
N LYS A 217 1.84 8.54 -25.27
CA LYS A 217 1.14 9.25 -24.21
C LYS A 217 2.12 9.65 -23.08
N PRO A 218 1.86 10.74 -22.37
CA PRO A 218 2.61 11.03 -21.15
C PRO A 218 2.39 9.94 -20.12
N SER A 219 3.45 9.46 -19.50
CA SER A 219 3.39 8.60 -18.33
C SER A 219 4.20 9.24 -17.20
N ASP A 220 3.80 8.96 -15.98
CA ASP A 220 4.57 9.24 -14.78
C ASP A 220 4.81 7.96 -13.97
N GLU A 221 4.45 6.79 -14.52
CA GLU A 221 4.65 5.50 -13.89
C GLU A 221 6.13 5.14 -13.78
N VAL A 222 6.44 4.30 -12.81
CA VAL A 222 7.80 3.82 -12.54
C VAL A 222 7.79 2.30 -12.49
N ALA A 223 8.74 1.70 -13.20
CA ALA A 223 9.00 0.26 -13.12
C ALA A 223 10.41 -0.05 -12.63
N LEU A 224 10.56 -1.19 -11.96
CA LEU A 224 11.86 -1.78 -11.67
C LEU A 224 12.15 -2.95 -12.59
N ASN A 225 13.39 -3.04 -13.07
CA ASN A 225 13.88 -4.19 -13.80
C ASN A 225 15.18 -4.70 -13.17
N ILE A 226 15.17 -5.95 -12.74
CA ILE A 226 16.29 -6.60 -12.07
C ILE A 226 17.12 -7.32 -13.10
N LYS A 227 18.41 -6.98 -13.19
CA LYS A 227 19.40 -7.66 -14.04
C LYS A 227 20.24 -8.62 -13.21
N LEU A 228 20.19 -9.89 -13.59
CA LEU A 228 20.84 -10.96 -12.86
C LEU A 228 22.33 -11.06 -13.16
N ALA A 229 23.07 -11.60 -12.20
CA ALA A 229 24.46 -11.99 -12.38
C ALA A 229 24.55 -13.22 -13.31
N LYS A 230 25.65 -13.38 -14.04
CA LYS A 230 25.86 -14.53 -14.94
C LYS A 230 25.69 -15.88 -14.23
N LYS A 231 26.08 -15.97 -12.94
CA LYS A 231 25.92 -17.17 -12.13
C LYS A 231 24.47 -17.54 -11.82
N ALA A 232 23.54 -16.55 -11.85
CA ALA A 232 22.12 -16.74 -11.59
C ALA A 232 21.30 -16.97 -12.86
N LYS A 233 21.92 -16.88 -14.04
CA LYS A 233 21.29 -17.17 -15.32
C LYS A 233 21.51 -18.63 -15.72
N PHE A 234 20.45 -19.27 -16.25
CA PHE A 234 20.47 -20.64 -16.78
C PHE A 234 20.76 -21.76 -15.76
N LYS A 235 20.86 -21.43 -14.48
CA LYS A 235 21.08 -22.38 -13.40
C LYS A 235 20.00 -22.23 -12.33
N PRO A 236 19.48 -23.34 -11.81
CA PRO A 236 18.62 -23.26 -10.64
C PRO A 236 19.44 -22.81 -9.43
N PHE A 237 18.84 -21.97 -8.62
CA PHE A 237 19.37 -21.56 -7.32
C PHE A 237 18.20 -21.35 -6.35
N GLY A 238 18.48 -21.23 -5.08
CA GLY A 238 17.42 -21.10 -4.10
C GLY A 238 17.90 -20.80 -2.70
N GLN A 239 16.97 -20.93 -1.78
CA GLN A 239 17.20 -20.74 -0.36
C GLN A 239 16.42 -21.75 0.46
N GLU A 240 17.08 -22.30 1.45
CA GLU A 240 16.47 -23.06 2.54
C GLU A 240 16.51 -22.23 3.81
N GLU A 241 15.44 -22.29 4.58
CA GLU A 241 15.35 -21.56 5.84
C GLU A 241 14.74 -22.48 6.90
N VAL A 242 15.42 -22.63 8.02
CA VAL A 242 14.94 -23.37 9.18
C VAL A 242 15.14 -22.52 10.43
N GLY A 243 14.17 -22.54 11.31
CA GLY A 243 14.28 -21.82 12.58
C GLY A 243 13.53 -22.54 13.68
N ALA A 244 14.09 -22.44 14.87
CA ALA A 244 13.49 -22.97 16.09
C ALA A 244 13.64 -21.94 17.21
N GLY A 245 12.63 -21.90 18.07
CA GLY A 245 12.60 -20.96 19.18
C GLY A 245 11.51 -21.28 20.17
N ALA A 246 11.32 -20.38 21.10
CA ALA A 246 10.30 -20.53 22.13
C ALA A 246 9.75 -19.18 22.58
N SER A 247 8.53 -19.20 23.03
CA SER A 247 7.88 -18.13 23.77
C SER A 247 7.34 -18.73 25.06
N PRO A 248 7.50 -18.08 26.22
CA PRO A 248 6.76 -18.48 27.41
C PRO A 248 5.28 -18.42 27.02
N ASN A 249 4.59 -19.56 27.11
CA ASN A 249 3.16 -19.59 26.81
C ASN A 249 2.48 -18.60 27.76
N PRO A 250 1.68 -17.65 27.29
CA PRO A 250 0.79 -16.90 28.14
C PRO A 250 -0.33 -17.83 28.56
N SER A 251 -0.04 -18.79 29.46
CA SER A 251 -1.05 -19.47 30.21
C SER A 251 -1.79 -18.41 31.00
N LYS A 252 -3.00 -18.11 30.59
CA LYS A 252 -3.89 -17.13 31.19
C LYS A 252 -3.40 -15.69 31.00
N TRP A 253 -4.03 -14.98 30.11
CA TRP A 253 -4.19 -13.56 30.29
C TRP A 253 -4.84 -13.39 31.69
N ARG A 254 -4.03 -13.24 32.71
CA ARG A 254 -4.47 -12.65 33.96
C ARG A 254 -4.67 -11.19 33.59
N GLY A 255 -5.92 -10.73 33.56
CA GLY A 255 -6.17 -9.32 33.72
C GLY A 255 -5.24 -8.87 34.84
N ALA A 256 -4.44 -7.84 34.58
CA ALA A 256 -3.55 -7.32 35.58
C ALA A 256 -4.29 -7.31 36.91
N GLU A 257 -3.78 -8.06 37.88
CA GLU A 257 -4.06 -7.75 39.28
C GLU A 257 -3.37 -6.42 39.50
N ASP A 258 -3.94 -5.37 38.94
CA ASP A 258 -3.69 -4.01 39.39
C ASP A 258 -4.39 -3.94 40.74
N ASN A 259 -3.58 -3.96 41.80
CA ASN A 259 -3.95 -3.56 43.14
C ASN A 259 -4.29 -2.05 43.15
N GLU A 260 -5.24 -1.66 42.32
CA GLU A 260 -5.97 -0.40 42.42
C GLU A 260 -7.44 -0.69 42.20
N ALA A 261 -8.13 -0.81 43.35
CA ALA A 261 -9.57 -0.85 43.41
C ALA A 261 -10.16 0.26 42.53
N ASN A 262 -10.99 -0.14 41.57
CA ASN A 262 -12.31 0.38 41.30
C ASN A 262 -12.74 0.19 39.86
N ASP A 263 -13.90 -0.45 39.75
CA ASP A 263 -14.89 -0.34 38.66
C ASP A 263 -14.57 -0.89 37.27
N THR A 264 -14.31 -2.19 37.20
CA THR A 264 -14.81 -2.99 36.06
C THR A 264 -15.11 -4.42 36.54
N PRO A 265 -16.29 -4.98 36.25
CA PRO A 265 -16.62 -6.37 36.65
C PRO A 265 -15.86 -7.34 35.75
N HIS A 266 -14.76 -7.88 36.23
CA HIS A 266 -13.94 -8.84 35.47
C HIS A 266 -14.27 -10.26 35.96
N GLY A 267 -15.22 -10.92 35.32
CA GLY A 267 -15.39 -12.37 35.40
C GLY A 267 -14.24 -13.12 34.72
N ALA A 268 -13.69 -14.14 35.33
CA ALA A 268 -12.68 -14.99 34.74
C ALA A 268 -13.27 -15.80 33.58
N LEU A 269 -12.73 -15.67 32.37
CA LEU A 269 -13.01 -16.58 31.26
C LEU A 269 -12.51 -17.99 31.57
N PRO A 270 -13.24 -19.04 31.13
CA PRO A 270 -12.68 -20.38 31.11
C PRO A 270 -11.38 -20.38 30.31
N THR A 271 -10.39 -21.04 30.88
CA THR A 271 -9.02 -21.11 30.37
C THR A 271 -8.98 -21.56 28.91
N SER A 272 -8.22 -20.80 28.08
CA SER A 272 -7.78 -21.29 26.77
C SER A 272 -7.17 -22.69 26.92
N PRO A 273 -7.39 -23.62 25.97
CA PRO A 273 -6.92 -25.02 26.04
C PRO A 273 -5.37 -25.16 25.97
N HIS A 274 -4.62 -24.08 26.07
CA HIS A 274 -3.15 -24.11 26.08
C HIS A 274 -2.66 -24.14 27.52
N GLY A 275 -2.21 -25.35 27.97
CA GLY A 275 -1.64 -25.56 29.28
C GLY A 275 -0.38 -24.73 29.56
N GLU A 276 0.05 -24.65 30.82
CA GLU A 276 1.31 -24.04 31.27
C GLU A 276 2.49 -24.73 30.56
N GLY A 277 3.27 -23.95 29.75
CA GLY A 277 4.42 -24.49 29.03
C GLY A 277 5.06 -23.49 28.09
N LEU A 278 6.13 -23.90 27.45
CA LEU A 278 6.79 -23.15 26.40
C LEU A 278 6.04 -23.37 25.07
N ASP A 279 5.63 -22.30 24.42
CA ASP A 279 5.12 -22.35 23.04
C ASP A 279 6.33 -22.42 22.07
N VAL A 280 6.55 -23.61 21.52
CA VAL A 280 7.65 -23.85 20.57
C VAL A 280 7.37 -23.08 19.28
N LYS A 281 8.30 -22.22 18.90
CA LYS A 281 8.30 -21.50 17.64
C LYS A 281 9.15 -22.24 16.61
N PHE A 282 8.63 -22.32 15.39
CA PHE A 282 9.36 -22.91 14.27
C PHE A 282 9.05 -22.19 12.97
N ILE A 283 10.01 -22.22 12.05
CA ILE A 283 9.85 -21.88 10.64
C ILE A 283 10.58 -22.91 9.79
N LEU A 284 10.01 -23.24 8.65
CA LEU A 284 10.62 -24.09 7.64
C LEU A 284 10.26 -23.54 6.26
N GLY A 285 11.24 -23.30 5.43
CA GLY A 285 11.04 -22.74 4.10
C GLY A 285 12.01 -23.26 3.07
N LEU A 286 11.49 -23.48 1.87
CA LEU A 286 12.27 -23.81 0.68
C LEU A 286 11.80 -22.93 -0.46
N THR A 287 12.73 -22.26 -1.16
CA THR A 287 12.44 -21.49 -2.35
C THR A 287 13.46 -21.83 -3.43
N GLY A 288 12.98 -22.26 -4.58
CA GLY A 288 13.78 -22.53 -5.78
C GLY A 288 13.45 -21.56 -6.90
N MET A 289 14.45 -21.14 -7.65
CA MET A 289 14.34 -20.16 -8.71
C MET A 289 15.19 -20.60 -9.92
N MET A 290 14.67 -20.33 -11.11
CA MET A 290 15.41 -20.54 -12.37
C MET A 290 15.01 -19.44 -13.36
N PHE A 291 15.99 -18.81 -13.97
CA PHE A 291 15.80 -17.74 -14.94
C PHE A 291 16.62 -18.01 -16.19
N THR A 292 15.93 -18.11 -17.31
CA THR A 292 16.53 -18.15 -18.65
C THR A 292 15.99 -16.98 -19.47
N ASP A 293 16.47 -16.76 -20.67
CA ASP A 293 15.98 -15.64 -21.52
C ASP A 293 14.51 -15.82 -21.96
N ASN A 294 14.03 -17.06 -22.02
CA ASN A 294 12.69 -17.38 -22.50
C ASN A 294 11.76 -17.98 -21.44
N PHE A 295 12.31 -18.51 -20.35
CA PHE A 295 11.54 -19.17 -19.30
C PHE A 295 12.05 -18.78 -17.93
N GLN A 296 11.13 -18.42 -17.04
CA GLN A 296 11.45 -18.13 -15.64
C GLN A 296 10.47 -18.84 -14.73
N THR A 297 10.94 -19.32 -13.59
CA THR A 297 10.11 -19.95 -12.58
C THR A 297 10.61 -19.68 -11.18
N ILE A 298 9.67 -19.55 -10.24
CA ILE A 298 9.89 -19.50 -8.81
C ILE A 298 8.89 -20.44 -8.14
N CYS A 299 9.40 -21.40 -7.37
CA CYS A 299 8.64 -22.30 -6.53
C CYS A 299 8.99 -22.02 -5.07
N SER A 300 8.01 -21.97 -4.19
CA SER A 300 8.27 -21.77 -2.76
C SER A 300 7.26 -22.51 -1.91
N GLY A 301 7.73 -23.19 -0.87
CA GLY A 301 6.94 -23.80 0.19
C GLY A 301 7.45 -23.30 1.53
N LYS A 302 6.57 -22.75 2.37
CA LYS A 302 6.91 -22.23 3.70
C LYS A 302 5.84 -22.59 4.71
N VAL A 303 6.25 -22.94 5.91
CA VAL A 303 5.36 -23.21 7.05
C VAL A 303 6.02 -22.74 8.33
N GLY A 304 5.23 -22.18 9.24
CA GLY A 304 5.73 -21.72 10.53
C GLY A 304 4.64 -21.16 11.43
N ASN A 305 5.01 -20.93 12.67
CA ASN A 305 4.15 -20.31 13.68
C ASN A 305 4.74 -19.05 14.29
N TYR A 306 5.68 -18.43 13.57
CA TYR A 306 6.33 -17.19 13.97
C TYR A 306 5.97 -16.06 13.01
N LYS A 307 5.34 -14.99 13.50
CA LYS A 307 4.84 -13.83 12.72
C LYS A 307 4.03 -14.27 11.48
N ASP A 308 4.07 -13.50 10.42
CA ASP A 308 3.43 -13.82 9.12
C ASP A 308 4.37 -14.60 8.18
N TYR A 309 5.14 -15.53 8.72
CA TYR A 309 6.13 -16.28 7.96
C TYR A 309 5.52 -16.95 6.73
N GLY A 310 6.12 -16.72 5.58
CA GLY A 310 5.69 -17.23 4.27
C GLY A 310 4.54 -16.44 3.64
N THR A 311 3.42 -16.24 4.32
CA THR A 311 2.25 -15.58 3.71
C THR A 311 2.51 -14.12 3.33
N GLY A 312 3.42 -13.43 4.01
CA GLY A 312 3.88 -12.09 3.67
C GLY A 312 4.56 -11.98 2.30
N ASP A 313 5.10 -13.08 1.77
CA ASP A 313 5.75 -13.11 0.45
C ASP A 313 4.73 -13.04 -0.70
N LEU A 314 3.47 -13.44 -0.44
CA LEU A 314 2.37 -13.41 -1.40
C LEU A 314 1.54 -12.11 -1.33
N THR A 315 2.01 -11.09 -0.61
CA THR A 315 1.35 -9.79 -0.53
C THR A 315 1.33 -9.09 -1.90
N TYR A 316 0.14 -8.66 -2.33
CA TYR A 316 -0.03 -7.86 -3.53
C TYR A 316 0.22 -6.38 -3.21
N HIS A 317 1.12 -5.74 -3.93
CA HIS A 317 1.40 -4.31 -3.80
C HIS A 317 0.73 -3.48 -4.90
N PHE A 318 0.37 -4.11 -6.03
CA PHE A 318 -0.44 -3.55 -7.10
C PHE A 318 -1.20 -4.68 -7.82
N GLY A 319 -2.31 -4.36 -8.46
CA GLY A 319 -3.08 -5.33 -9.29
C GLY A 319 -3.83 -6.41 -8.52
N GLY A 320 -3.75 -6.44 -7.20
CA GLY A 320 -4.48 -7.38 -6.34
C GLY A 320 -5.73 -6.73 -5.75
N GLY A 321 -6.90 -7.27 -6.00
CA GLY A 321 -8.15 -6.91 -5.33
C GLY A 321 -8.65 -8.11 -4.52
N GLY A 322 -8.92 -7.93 -3.24
CA GLY A 322 -9.72 -8.86 -2.45
C GLY A 322 -11.19 -8.52 -2.68
N THR A 323 -11.97 -9.45 -3.19
CA THR A 323 -13.43 -9.29 -3.28
C THR A 323 -14.08 -10.17 -2.23
N SER A 324 -14.99 -9.60 -1.41
CA SER A 324 -15.92 -10.38 -0.60
C SER A 324 -17.14 -10.74 -1.45
N THR A 325 -17.72 -11.91 -1.19
CA THR A 325 -19.00 -12.29 -1.81
C THR A 325 -20.16 -11.59 -1.08
N LEU A 326 -21.35 -11.52 -1.72
CA LEU A 326 -22.53 -10.93 -1.09
C LEU A 326 -22.81 -11.54 0.30
N ALA A 327 -22.83 -12.86 0.42
CA ALA A 327 -23.06 -13.52 1.70
C ALA A 327 -21.98 -13.21 2.73
N THR A 328 -20.69 -13.16 2.33
CA THR A 328 -19.60 -12.85 3.28
C THR A 328 -19.54 -11.37 3.66
N SER A 329 -20.14 -10.48 2.87
CA SER A 329 -20.25 -9.07 3.24
C SER A 329 -21.35 -8.79 4.26
N LEU A 330 -22.45 -9.59 4.22
CA LEU A 330 -23.54 -9.50 5.20
C LEU A 330 -23.13 -10.01 6.58
N PHE A 331 -22.39 -11.12 6.61
CA PHE A 331 -22.07 -11.83 7.84
C PHE A 331 -20.57 -11.82 8.08
N GLY A 332 -20.12 -10.85 8.85
CA GLY A 332 -18.73 -10.72 9.30
C GLY A 332 -18.28 -11.89 10.19
N GLY A 333 -17.01 -11.92 10.54
CA GLY A 333 -16.50 -12.76 11.62
C GLY A 333 -16.72 -12.11 12.98
N PHE A 334 -15.95 -12.53 13.98
CA PHE A 334 -15.92 -11.84 15.26
C PHE A 334 -15.56 -10.36 15.06
N GLY A 335 -16.46 -9.48 15.47
CA GLY A 335 -16.23 -8.04 15.40
C GLY A 335 -15.11 -7.64 16.37
N GLY A 336 -14.35 -6.67 16.01
CA GLY A 336 -13.32 -6.10 16.84
C GLY A 336 -12.56 -5.02 16.07
N GLY A 337 -11.96 -4.08 16.79
CA GLY A 337 -11.08 -3.08 16.21
C GLY A 337 -9.86 -3.72 15.52
N ARG A 338 -8.90 -2.91 15.16
CA ARG A 338 -7.67 -3.38 14.53
C ARG A 338 -6.63 -3.70 15.58
N PRO A 339 -6.21 -4.98 15.74
CA PRO A 339 -5.13 -5.31 16.64
C PRO A 339 -3.83 -4.62 16.20
N PRO A 340 -2.90 -4.37 17.12
CA PRO A 340 -1.58 -3.90 16.77
C PRO A 340 -0.87 -4.93 15.89
N LYS A 341 -0.16 -4.47 14.91
CA LYS A 341 0.41 -5.24 13.79
C LYS A 341 1.17 -6.50 14.25
N GLY A 342 0.53 -7.66 14.12
CA GLY A 342 1.19 -8.96 14.19
C GLY A 342 1.63 -9.44 15.57
N GLU A 343 1.56 -8.61 16.60
CA GLU A 343 2.08 -8.90 17.93
C GLU A 343 1.02 -9.41 18.91
N SER A 344 -0.27 -9.28 18.52
CA SER A 344 -1.43 -9.76 19.29
C SER A 344 -1.99 -11.07 18.80
N GLU A 345 -1.44 -11.70 17.76
CA GLU A 345 -1.99 -12.90 17.14
C GLU A 345 -1.02 -14.07 17.25
N TYR A 346 -1.51 -15.18 17.75
CA TYR A 346 -0.83 -16.48 17.67
C TYR A 346 -1.14 -17.09 16.32
N LYS A 347 -0.13 -17.28 15.48
CA LYS A 347 -0.28 -17.69 14.08
C LYS A 347 0.33 -19.04 13.81
N ARG A 348 -0.30 -19.81 12.92
CA ARG A 348 0.32 -20.90 12.16
C ARG A 348 0.00 -20.65 10.70
N ASN A 349 1.02 -20.42 9.91
CA ASN A 349 0.89 -20.10 8.52
C ASN A 349 1.58 -21.15 7.66
N GLY A 350 1.01 -21.41 6.51
CA GLY A 350 1.64 -22.22 5.47
C GLY A 350 1.36 -21.60 4.12
N MET A 351 2.33 -21.70 3.20
CA MET A 351 2.10 -21.35 1.83
C MET A 351 2.85 -22.28 0.90
N ALA A 352 2.28 -22.53 -0.28
CA ALA A 352 2.95 -23.15 -1.39
C ALA A 352 2.63 -22.34 -2.65
N THR A 353 3.62 -22.08 -3.49
CA THR A 353 3.41 -21.34 -4.73
C THR A 353 4.31 -21.85 -5.85
N LEU A 354 3.76 -21.86 -7.07
CA LEU A 354 4.48 -22.11 -8.31
C LEU A 354 4.14 -20.97 -9.25
N ASN A 355 5.14 -20.24 -9.68
CA ASN A 355 5.03 -19.16 -10.63
C ASN A 355 5.94 -19.44 -11.81
N ALA A 356 5.41 -19.38 -13.02
CA ALA A 356 6.16 -19.59 -14.24
C ALA A 356 5.72 -18.62 -15.33
N ILE A 357 6.67 -18.14 -16.10
CA ILE A 357 6.45 -17.32 -17.30
C ILE A 357 7.28 -17.86 -18.45
N GLN A 358 6.63 -18.04 -19.58
CA GLN A 358 7.23 -18.41 -20.84
C GLN A 358 7.13 -17.27 -21.84
N LYS A 359 8.24 -16.80 -22.35
CA LYS A 359 8.29 -15.90 -23.49
C LYS A 359 8.11 -16.70 -24.77
N LEU A 360 7.03 -16.44 -25.49
CA LEU A 360 6.73 -17.13 -26.75
C LEU A 360 7.52 -16.52 -27.92
N ASP A 361 7.62 -15.17 -27.91
CA ASP A 361 8.44 -14.39 -28.84
C ASP A 361 8.77 -13.01 -28.24
N SER A 362 9.24 -12.05 -29.04
CA SER A 362 9.64 -10.71 -28.59
C SER A 362 8.48 -9.86 -28.04
N THR A 363 7.23 -10.26 -28.31
CA THR A 363 6.02 -9.50 -27.97
C THR A 363 5.03 -10.29 -27.13
N ARG A 364 5.13 -11.63 -27.10
CA ARG A 364 4.14 -12.50 -26.46
C ARG A 364 4.72 -13.28 -25.29
N THR A 365 3.97 -13.33 -24.19
CA THR A 365 4.29 -14.14 -23.02
C THR A 365 3.06 -14.91 -22.54
N PHE A 366 3.31 -16.06 -21.95
CA PHE A 366 2.32 -16.88 -21.27
C PHE A 366 2.78 -17.11 -19.83
N LYS A 367 1.88 -16.93 -18.86
CA LYS A 367 2.22 -16.97 -17.44
C LYS A 367 1.20 -17.80 -16.67
N VAL A 368 1.69 -18.61 -15.73
CA VAL A 368 0.87 -19.38 -14.78
C VAL A 368 1.38 -19.11 -13.38
N ASN A 369 0.48 -18.73 -12.50
CA ASN A 369 0.74 -18.53 -11.08
C ASN A 369 -0.26 -19.36 -10.27
N THR A 370 0.25 -20.21 -9.39
CA THR A 370 -0.55 -21.02 -8.47
C THR A 370 -0.12 -20.73 -7.05
N ASP A 371 -1.08 -20.44 -6.20
CA ASP A 371 -0.85 -20.15 -4.78
C ASP A 371 -1.81 -20.98 -3.92
N TYR A 372 -1.30 -21.51 -2.83
CA TYR A 372 -2.09 -22.03 -1.74
C TYR A 372 -1.63 -21.38 -0.45
N THR A 373 -2.57 -20.84 0.33
CA THR A 373 -2.27 -20.32 1.66
C THR A 373 -3.14 -21.03 2.71
N TYR A 374 -2.50 -21.38 3.80
CA TYR A 374 -3.10 -21.81 5.04
C TYR A 374 -2.81 -20.79 6.12
N ARG A 375 -3.83 -20.37 6.84
CA ARG A 375 -3.70 -19.45 7.97
C ARG A 375 -4.54 -19.94 9.12
N ARG A 376 -3.94 -20.01 10.28
CA ARG A 376 -4.62 -20.24 11.56
C ARG A 376 -4.19 -19.14 12.51
N THR A 377 -5.14 -18.35 12.99
CA THR A 377 -4.88 -17.22 13.89
C THR A 377 -5.80 -17.31 15.10
N THR A 378 -5.26 -16.93 16.26
CA THR A 378 -5.99 -16.74 17.51
C THR A 378 -5.49 -15.45 18.14
N ASN A 379 -6.37 -14.65 18.68
CA ASN A 379 -6.04 -13.46 19.44
C ASN A 379 -6.98 -13.31 20.63
N ASP A 380 -6.46 -12.83 21.74
CA ASP A 380 -7.28 -12.50 22.91
C ASP A 380 -7.67 -11.03 22.81
N MET A 381 -8.95 -10.74 22.97
CA MET A 381 -9.50 -9.41 22.87
C MET A 381 -10.56 -9.18 23.94
N ALA A 382 -10.48 -8.04 24.60
CA ALA A 382 -11.57 -7.47 25.36
C ALA A 382 -12.04 -6.19 24.69
N SER A 383 -13.35 -5.94 24.69
CA SER A 383 -13.93 -4.70 24.19
C SER A 383 -15.03 -4.20 25.14
N ALA A 384 -15.23 -2.88 25.15
CA ALA A 384 -16.36 -2.24 25.78
C ALA A 384 -16.99 -1.28 24.77
N SER A 385 -18.25 -1.52 24.46
CA SER A 385 -19.03 -0.70 23.55
C SER A 385 -20.07 0.06 24.35
N THR A 386 -20.07 1.39 24.23
CA THR A 386 -21.04 2.27 24.87
C THR A 386 -21.90 2.92 23.80
N TYR A 387 -23.20 2.69 23.90
CA TYR A 387 -24.19 3.11 22.92
C TYR A 387 -25.11 4.18 23.50
N LEU A 388 -25.44 5.18 22.71
CA LEU A 388 -26.50 6.12 23.03
C LEU A 388 -27.86 5.45 22.76
N THR A 389 -28.79 5.49 23.73
CA THR A 389 -30.14 4.97 23.61
C THR A 389 -31.12 6.04 23.13
N GLU A 390 -32.33 5.62 22.76
CA GLU A 390 -33.43 6.53 22.38
C GLU A 390 -33.85 7.45 23.51
N THR A 391 -33.68 7.03 24.77
CA THR A 391 -33.98 7.85 25.97
C THR A 391 -32.91 8.91 26.27
N GLY A 392 -31.80 8.90 25.52
CA GLY A 392 -30.67 9.78 25.75
C GLY A 392 -29.66 9.28 26.79
N ASP A 393 -29.88 8.09 27.35
CA ASP A 393 -28.98 7.42 28.28
C ASP A 393 -27.91 6.63 27.53
N TYR A 394 -26.94 6.07 28.27
CA TYR A 394 -25.89 5.22 27.69
C TYR A 394 -25.98 3.80 28.25
N VAL A 395 -25.92 2.83 27.35
CA VAL A 395 -25.75 1.42 27.68
C VAL A 395 -24.37 0.95 27.31
N SER A 396 -23.69 0.27 28.22
CA SER A 396 -22.34 -0.29 27.99
C SER A 396 -22.41 -1.81 27.98
N VAL A 397 -21.78 -2.39 26.95
CA VAL A 397 -21.61 -3.85 26.81
C VAL A 397 -20.13 -4.14 26.81
N SER A 398 -19.68 -4.92 27.79
CA SER A 398 -18.31 -5.43 27.85
C SER A 398 -18.26 -6.84 27.30
N GLU A 399 -17.28 -7.10 26.46
CA GLU A 399 -17.07 -8.37 25.79
C GLU A 399 -15.63 -8.83 25.92
N ARG A 400 -15.44 -10.12 26.05
CA ARG A 400 -14.14 -10.76 25.99
C ARG A 400 -14.22 -12.01 25.13
N THR A 401 -13.28 -12.17 24.20
CA THR A 401 -13.27 -13.29 23.26
C THR A 401 -11.86 -13.68 22.85
N SER A 402 -11.70 -14.97 22.53
CA SER A 402 -10.47 -15.54 22.00
C SER A 402 -10.77 -16.31 20.69
N PRO A 403 -11.11 -15.59 19.58
CA PRO A 403 -11.54 -16.25 18.36
C PRO A 403 -10.40 -17.02 17.70
N LEU A 404 -10.72 -18.21 17.21
CA LEU A 404 -9.88 -19.02 16.33
C LEU A 404 -10.38 -18.88 14.90
N THR A 405 -9.53 -18.38 14.02
CA THR A 405 -9.79 -18.34 12.58
C THR A 405 -8.87 -19.33 11.86
N VAL A 406 -9.45 -20.21 11.05
CA VAL A 406 -8.75 -21.11 10.14
C VAL A 406 -9.19 -20.83 8.72
N GLN A 407 -8.25 -20.56 7.83
CA GLN A 407 -8.54 -20.25 6.44
C GLN A 407 -7.62 -21.01 5.50
N HIS A 408 -8.21 -21.60 4.44
CA HIS A 408 -7.51 -22.21 3.32
C HIS A 408 -7.89 -21.44 2.04
N GLN A 409 -6.91 -21.05 1.27
CA GLN A 409 -7.15 -20.27 0.06
C GLN A 409 -6.26 -20.76 -1.10
N PRO A 410 -6.73 -21.72 -1.92
CA PRO A 410 -6.15 -22.05 -3.20
C PRO A 410 -6.48 -20.98 -4.25
N ARG A 411 -5.54 -20.69 -5.13
CA ARG A 411 -5.68 -19.79 -6.28
C ARG A 411 -4.83 -20.26 -7.44
N ILE A 412 -5.36 -20.14 -8.66
CA ILE A 412 -4.63 -20.27 -9.91
C ILE A 412 -4.94 -19.08 -10.81
N SER A 413 -3.94 -18.54 -11.47
CA SER A 413 -4.05 -17.48 -12.47
C SER A 413 -3.27 -17.86 -13.72
N ILE A 414 -3.90 -17.69 -14.86
CA ILE A 414 -3.33 -17.93 -16.19
C ILE A 414 -3.43 -16.62 -16.96
N ASP A 415 -2.30 -16.11 -17.44
CA ASP A 415 -2.24 -14.84 -18.13
C ASP A 415 -1.55 -14.99 -19.49
N TYR A 416 -2.14 -14.40 -20.53
CA TYR A 416 -1.55 -14.24 -21.85
C TYR A 416 -1.39 -12.76 -22.14
N LEU A 417 -0.19 -12.36 -22.52
CA LEU A 417 0.14 -10.97 -22.87
C LEU A 417 0.77 -10.92 -24.27
N GLU A 418 0.20 -10.08 -25.13
CA GLU A 418 0.81 -9.58 -26.35
C GLU A 418 1.04 -8.09 -26.22
N ASN A 419 2.28 -7.62 -26.35
CA ASN A 419 2.65 -6.22 -26.12
C ASN A 419 3.56 -5.70 -27.23
N ALA A 420 2.98 -5.15 -28.28
CA ALA A 420 3.67 -4.55 -29.43
C ALA A 420 3.26 -3.07 -29.58
N HIS A 421 3.98 -2.30 -30.40
CA HIS A 421 3.70 -0.85 -30.58
C HIS A 421 2.34 -0.56 -31.23
N ASN A 422 1.81 -1.48 -32.06
CA ASN A 422 0.54 -1.29 -32.74
C ASN A 422 -0.59 -2.19 -32.25
N ARG A 423 -0.29 -3.11 -31.33
CA ARG A 423 -1.25 -4.06 -30.79
C ARG A 423 -0.91 -4.47 -29.38
N TYR A 424 -1.93 -4.57 -28.57
CA TYR A 424 -1.87 -5.01 -27.20
C TYR A 424 -3.03 -5.97 -26.92
N THR A 425 -2.75 -7.12 -26.32
CA THR A 425 -3.75 -8.05 -25.81
C THR A 425 -3.27 -8.53 -24.46
N ASN A 426 -4.12 -8.42 -23.46
CA ASN A 426 -3.88 -8.98 -22.14
C ASN A 426 -5.13 -9.76 -21.72
N GLU A 427 -4.99 -11.06 -21.56
CA GLU A 427 -6.03 -11.91 -21.03
C GLU A 427 -5.54 -12.58 -19.76
N SER A 428 -6.38 -12.53 -18.73
CA SER A 428 -6.10 -13.06 -17.40
C SER A 428 -7.30 -13.80 -16.88
N PHE A 429 -7.13 -15.08 -16.62
CA PHE A 429 -8.13 -15.93 -15.99
C PHE A 429 -7.65 -16.33 -14.59
N THR A 430 -8.49 -16.14 -13.58
CA THR A 430 -8.18 -16.47 -12.18
C THR A 430 -9.30 -17.29 -11.58
N LEU A 431 -8.96 -18.41 -10.93
CA LEU A 431 -9.82 -19.18 -10.05
C LEU A 431 -9.30 -19.06 -8.61
N LYS A 432 -10.22 -18.90 -7.66
CA LYS A 432 -9.90 -18.78 -6.23
C LYS A 432 -10.97 -19.48 -5.41
N GLY A 433 -10.54 -20.25 -4.40
CA GLY A 433 -11.39 -20.82 -3.36
C GLY A 433 -11.05 -20.19 -2.01
N ILE A 434 -12.04 -20.02 -1.15
CA ILE A 434 -11.87 -19.60 0.24
C ILE A 434 -12.70 -20.54 1.10
N PHE A 435 -12.02 -21.24 2.02
CA PHE A 435 -12.64 -22.10 3.01
C PHE A 435 -12.26 -21.56 4.38
N GLU A 436 -13.23 -21.04 5.09
CA GLU A 436 -13.03 -20.35 6.35
C GLU A 436 -13.87 -20.97 7.48
N ARG A 437 -13.24 -21.13 8.62
CA ARG A 437 -13.85 -21.43 9.88
C ARG A 437 -13.38 -20.40 10.89
N ASN A 438 -14.34 -19.77 11.55
CA ASN A 438 -14.11 -18.80 12.62
C ASN A 438 -14.98 -19.21 13.81
N GLU A 439 -14.39 -19.40 14.98
CA GLU A 439 -15.10 -19.84 16.17
C GLU A 439 -14.48 -19.26 17.44
N GLY A 440 -15.30 -18.97 18.44
CA GLY A 440 -14.84 -18.44 19.71
C GLY A 440 -15.92 -18.51 20.77
N ASP A 441 -15.44 -18.64 21.97
CA ASP A 441 -16.22 -18.44 23.17
C ASP A 441 -16.13 -16.97 23.56
N MET A 442 -17.23 -16.40 24.00
CA MET A 442 -17.37 -15.01 24.41
C MET A 442 -17.92 -14.93 25.82
N LEU A 443 -17.37 -14.04 26.61
CA LEU A 443 -17.93 -13.59 27.85
C LEU A 443 -18.42 -12.15 27.64
N TYR A 444 -19.70 -11.90 27.82
CA TYR A 444 -20.31 -10.57 27.71
C TYR A 444 -21.15 -10.24 28.92
N ASN A 445 -20.88 -9.12 29.56
CA ASN A 445 -21.55 -8.68 30.81
C ASN A 445 -21.68 -9.80 31.88
N GLY A 446 -20.71 -10.74 31.95
CA GLY A 446 -20.70 -11.86 32.87
C GLY A 446 -21.37 -13.16 32.36
N GLU A 447 -21.99 -13.12 31.20
CA GLU A 447 -22.63 -14.26 30.55
C GLU A 447 -21.77 -14.86 29.46
N THR A 448 -21.94 -16.15 29.19
CA THR A 448 -21.15 -16.86 28.17
C THR A 448 -21.98 -17.15 26.93
N ALA A 449 -21.41 -16.88 25.77
CA ALA A 449 -21.94 -17.28 24.48
C ALA A 449 -20.87 -17.96 23.62
N LYS A 450 -21.31 -18.79 22.68
CA LYS A 450 -20.45 -19.40 21.67
C LYS A 450 -20.87 -18.95 20.28
N GLN A 451 -19.91 -18.55 19.47
CA GLN A 451 -20.18 -18.22 18.09
C GLN A 451 -19.29 -19.04 17.17
N ARG A 452 -19.88 -19.55 16.09
CA ARG A 452 -19.17 -20.27 15.03
C ARG A 452 -19.62 -19.80 13.68
N ARG A 453 -18.68 -19.50 12.82
CA ARG A 453 -18.92 -19.15 11.42
C ARG A 453 -18.15 -20.10 10.51
N ARG A 454 -18.82 -20.66 9.53
CA ARG A 454 -18.20 -21.44 8.46
C ARG A 454 -18.64 -20.87 7.13
N ALA A 455 -17.69 -20.60 6.25
CA ALA A 455 -17.95 -20.06 4.93
C ALA A 455 -17.11 -20.79 3.88
N THR A 456 -17.77 -21.16 2.79
CA THR A 456 -17.09 -21.64 1.57
C THR A 456 -17.45 -20.72 0.44
N SER A 457 -16.45 -20.20 -0.28
CA SER A 457 -16.65 -19.28 -1.39
C SER A 457 -15.74 -19.62 -2.56
N PHE A 458 -16.25 -19.46 -3.77
CA PHE A 458 -15.53 -19.64 -5.03
C PHE A 458 -15.62 -18.37 -5.85
N GLU A 459 -14.54 -18.02 -6.53
CA GLU A 459 -14.45 -16.90 -7.45
C GLU A 459 -13.78 -17.36 -8.74
N ALA A 460 -14.38 -17.00 -9.88
CA ALA A 460 -13.79 -17.12 -11.21
C ALA A 460 -13.82 -15.76 -11.87
N ASN A 461 -12.66 -15.24 -12.26
CA ASN A 461 -12.54 -13.94 -12.92
C ASN A 461 -11.80 -14.09 -14.24
N ASN A 462 -12.39 -13.57 -15.32
CA ASN A 462 -11.74 -13.43 -16.62
C ASN A 462 -11.67 -11.95 -17.00
N ARG A 463 -10.49 -11.48 -17.39
CA ARG A 463 -10.25 -10.13 -17.87
C ARG A 463 -9.56 -10.19 -19.22
N LEU A 464 -10.21 -9.64 -20.23
CA LEU A 464 -9.66 -9.50 -21.57
C LEU A 464 -9.57 -8.01 -21.90
N TYR A 465 -8.39 -7.57 -22.27
CA TYR A 465 -8.14 -6.22 -22.74
C TYR A 465 -7.41 -6.28 -24.09
N ILE A 466 -8.03 -5.70 -25.12
CA ILE A 466 -7.48 -5.63 -26.47
C ILE A 466 -7.34 -4.17 -26.88
N THR A 467 -6.21 -3.77 -27.43
CA THR A 467 -6.05 -2.47 -28.09
C THR A 467 -5.38 -2.67 -29.44
N ARG A 468 -5.88 -2.00 -30.45
CA ARG A 468 -5.33 -2.02 -31.81
C ARG A 468 -5.20 -0.59 -32.32
N MET A 469 -4.16 -0.33 -33.12
CA MET A 469 -4.05 0.90 -33.90
C MET A 469 -4.66 0.65 -35.28
N LEU A 470 -5.57 1.56 -35.67
CA LEU A 470 -6.12 1.61 -37.04
C LEU A 470 -5.74 2.97 -37.61
N ASN A 471 -4.69 3.03 -38.45
CA ASN A 471 -4.03 4.27 -38.85
C ASN A 471 -3.55 5.04 -37.60
N GLU A 472 -3.99 6.29 -37.42
CA GLU A 472 -3.63 7.14 -36.26
C GLU A 472 -4.64 7.00 -35.09
N HIS A 473 -5.72 6.23 -35.28
CA HIS A 473 -6.79 6.08 -34.29
C HIS A 473 -6.58 4.81 -33.46
N ARG A 474 -6.99 4.88 -32.22
CA ARG A 474 -6.90 3.76 -31.27
C ARG A 474 -8.28 3.19 -31.00
N TYR A 475 -8.35 1.88 -31.10
CA TYR A 475 -9.55 1.09 -30.80
C TYR A 475 -9.25 0.13 -29.64
N SER A 476 -10.10 0.12 -28.63
CA SER A 476 -9.94 -0.74 -27.45
C SER A 476 -11.21 -1.52 -27.16
N ILE A 477 -11.05 -2.78 -26.78
CA ILE A 477 -12.09 -3.63 -26.18
C ILE A 477 -11.61 -4.04 -24.80
N ASN A 478 -12.49 -3.92 -23.83
CA ASN A 478 -12.30 -4.41 -22.48
C ASN A 478 -13.48 -5.29 -22.10
N SER A 479 -13.22 -6.49 -21.59
CA SER A 479 -14.22 -7.42 -21.09
C SER A 479 -13.76 -7.98 -19.75
N ASN A 480 -14.57 -7.79 -18.73
CA ASN A 480 -14.35 -8.36 -17.41
C ASN A 480 -15.58 -9.15 -16.99
N ILE A 481 -15.38 -10.43 -16.68
CA ILE A 481 -16.43 -11.35 -16.21
C ILE A 481 -15.97 -11.87 -14.85
N ASN A 482 -16.76 -11.62 -13.82
CA ASN A 482 -16.52 -12.10 -12.48
C ASN A 482 -17.71 -12.91 -11.97
N PHE A 483 -17.48 -14.18 -11.70
CA PHE A 483 -18.43 -15.08 -11.08
C PHE A 483 -18.01 -15.36 -9.65
N GLN A 484 -18.92 -15.19 -8.72
CA GLN A 484 -18.73 -15.49 -7.30
C GLN A 484 -19.89 -16.35 -6.79
N ARG A 485 -19.56 -17.36 -6.00
CA ARG A 485 -20.55 -18.19 -5.34
C ARG A 485 -20.13 -18.52 -3.91
N THR A 486 -21.04 -18.31 -2.99
CA THR A 486 -20.96 -18.82 -1.61
C THR A 486 -22.09 -19.85 -1.45
N PRO A 487 -21.83 -21.15 -1.67
CA PRO A 487 -22.85 -22.17 -1.57
C PRO A 487 -23.33 -22.38 -0.13
N THR A 488 -22.46 -22.10 0.84
CA THR A 488 -22.76 -22.28 2.26
C THR A 488 -22.02 -21.26 3.08
N LEU A 489 -22.76 -20.47 3.83
CA LEU A 489 -22.31 -19.71 4.97
C LEU A 489 -23.24 -20.07 6.13
N ARG A 490 -22.66 -20.48 7.26
CA ARG A 490 -23.38 -20.81 8.46
C ARG A 490 -22.82 -20.08 9.66
N LEU A 491 -23.65 -19.30 10.31
CA LEU A 491 -23.42 -18.79 11.65
C LEU A 491 -24.22 -19.65 12.61
N SER A 492 -23.64 -20.00 13.75
CA SER A 492 -24.31 -20.72 14.84
C SER A 492 -23.93 -20.04 16.14
N PHE A 493 -24.91 -19.79 16.94
CA PHE A 493 -24.80 -19.15 18.24
C PHE A 493 -25.40 -20.06 19.30
N SER A 494 -24.74 -20.14 20.44
CA SER A 494 -25.28 -20.79 21.63
C SER A 494 -25.15 -19.84 22.81
N ASN A 495 -26.26 -19.45 23.40
CA ASN A 495 -26.33 -18.51 24.52
C ASN A 495 -27.34 -19.02 25.55
N GLN A 496 -26.93 -19.18 26.82
CA GLN A 496 -27.78 -19.63 27.91
C GLN A 496 -28.59 -20.90 27.59
N GLY A 497 -27.99 -21.84 26.84
CA GLY A 497 -28.65 -23.11 26.44
C GLY A 497 -29.65 -22.97 25.29
N LYS A 498 -29.78 -21.79 24.68
CA LYS A 498 -30.53 -21.57 23.43
C LYS A 498 -29.58 -21.57 22.24
N ASP A 499 -29.90 -22.39 21.27
CA ASP A 499 -29.18 -22.45 20.00
C ASP A 499 -29.97 -21.71 18.91
N TYR A 500 -29.31 -20.80 18.23
CA TYR A 500 -29.88 -20.09 17.10
C TYR A 500 -28.82 -19.85 16.05
N GLY A 501 -29.20 -19.40 14.87
CA GLY A 501 -28.26 -19.26 13.80
C GLY A 501 -28.77 -18.58 12.57
N GLN A 502 -27.85 -18.36 11.64
CA GLN A 502 -28.11 -17.77 10.34
C GLN A 502 -27.47 -18.63 9.27
N LEU A 503 -28.24 -19.01 8.27
CA LEU A 503 -27.75 -19.62 7.05
C LEU A 503 -27.73 -18.57 5.96
N ALA A 504 -26.78 -18.64 5.05
CA ALA A 504 -26.77 -17.81 3.87
C ALA A 504 -26.12 -18.51 2.68
N GLN A 505 -26.62 -18.22 1.49
CA GLN A 505 -25.99 -18.55 0.22
C GLN A 505 -26.09 -17.37 -0.73
N SER A 506 -25.12 -17.24 -1.61
CA SER A 506 -25.16 -16.20 -2.64
C SER A 506 -24.49 -16.63 -3.93
N THR A 507 -24.98 -16.10 -5.04
CA THR A 507 -24.39 -16.20 -6.37
C THR A 507 -24.36 -14.83 -7.00
N SER A 508 -23.24 -14.42 -7.56
CA SER A 508 -23.11 -13.16 -8.29
C SER A 508 -22.35 -13.38 -9.58
N LEU A 509 -22.89 -12.89 -10.68
CA LEU A 509 -22.22 -12.82 -11.96
C LEU A 509 -22.19 -11.36 -12.38
N THR A 510 -21.01 -10.76 -12.39
CA THR A 510 -20.79 -9.39 -12.85
C THR A 510 -20.06 -9.42 -14.17
N THR A 511 -20.63 -8.80 -15.18
CA THR A 511 -19.97 -8.60 -16.48
C THR A 511 -19.84 -7.13 -16.79
N ASN A 512 -18.71 -6.71 -17.31
CA ASN A 512 -18.47 -5.35 -17.76
C ASN A 512 -17.73 -5.39 -19.09
N HIS A 513 -18.41 -4.99 -20.14
CA HIS A 513 -17.87 -4.94 -21.49
C HIS A 513 -17.83 -3.49 -21.95
N SER A 514 -16.68 -3.05 -22.46
CA SER A 514 -16.55 -1.69 -23.00
C SER A 514 -15.72 -1.69 -24.27
N THR A 515 -16.07 -0.79 -25.15
CA THR A 515 -15.27 -0.44 -26.33
C THR A 515 -15.04 1.07 -26.33
N SER A 516 -13.91 1.50 -26.84
CA SER A 516 -13.58 2.92 -26.95
C SER A 516 -12.87 3.21 -28.26
N PHE A 517 -13.26 4.34 -28.85
CA PHE A 517 -12.55 4.94 -29.97
C PHE A 517 -11.94 6.25 -29.51
N ASP A 518 -10.61 6.36 -29.66
CA ASP A 518 -9.88 7.59 -29.43
C ASP A 518 -9.58 8.23 -30.78
N ILE A 519 -10.29 9.31 -31.09
CA ILE A 519 -10.17 10.05 -32.36
C ILE A 519 -9.29 11.26 -32.13
N ARG A 520 -8.13 11.29 -32.79
CA ARG A 520 -7.26 12.46 -32.76
C ARG A 520 -7.78 13.53 -33.71
N LEU A 521 -8.06 14.70 -33.18
CA LEU A 521 -8.46 15.90 -33.92
C LEU A 521 -7.27 16.87 -33.98
N GLY A 522 -6.31 16.52 -34.84
CA GLY A 522 -5.04 17.23 -34.94
C GLY A 522 -4.11 16.93 -33.74
N LYS A 523 -3.14 17.84 -33.49
CA LYS A 523 -2.08 17.63 -32.46
C LYS A 523 -2.50 17.98 -31.03
N LYS A 524 -3.63 18.68 -30.85
CA LYS A 524 -4.03 19.26 -29.56
C LYS A 524 -5.26 18.61 -28.93
N PHE A 525 -6.09 17.97 -29.70
CA PHE A 525 -7.38 17.50 -29.25
C PHE A 525 -7.54 15.99 -29.48
N THR A 526 -8.18 15.33 -28.54
CA THR A 526 -8.60 13.93 -28.65
C THR A 526 -10.05 13.83 -28.20
N LEU A 527 -10.87 13.18 -28.98
CA LEU A 527 -12.23 12.81 -28.64
C LEU A 527 -12.25 11.34 -28.28
N ASN A 528 -12.69 11.03 -27.08
CA ASN A 528 -12.81 9.67 -26.56
C ASN A 528 -14.29 9.29 -26.54
N LEU A 529 -14.66 8.18 -27.14
CA LEU A 529 -16.03 7.71 -27.25
C LEU A 529 -16.20 6.29 -26.68
N PRO A 530 -16.10 6.13 -25.35
CA PRO A 530 -16.34 4.85 -24.72
C PRO A 530 -17.83 4.53 -24.67
N VAL A 531 -18.15 3.29 -25.06
CA VAL A 531 -19.46 2.67 -24.84
C VAL A 531 -19.24 1.48 -23.93
N SER A 532 -20.08 1.30 -22.92
CA SER A 532 -19.98 0.16 -22.02
C SER A 532 -21.33 -0.41 -21.66
N LEU A 533 -21.32 -1.71 -21.39
CA LEU A 533 -22.44 -2.44 -20.86
C LEU A 533 -21.98 -3.19 -19.61
N GLN A 534 -22.56 -2.86 -18.48
CA GLN A 534 -22.41 -3.66 -17.27
C GLN A 534 -23.70 -4.42 -17.03
N ALA A 535 -23.60 -5.73 -16.79
CA ALA A 535 -24.72 -6.56 -16.39
C ALA A 535 -24.33 -7.36 -15.16
N ASN A 536 -25.16 -7.31 -14.12
CA ASN A 536 -24.97 -8.03 -12.88
C ASN A 536 -26.19 -8.90 -12.62
N TYR A 537 -25.97 -10.18 -12.42
CA TYR A 537 -26.94 -11.09 -11.82
C TYR A 537 -26.54 -11.33 -10.38
N ASN A 538 -27.47 -11.14 -9.46
CA ASN A 538 -27.26 -11.43 -8.06
C ASN A 538 -28.41 -12.30 -7.55
N PHE A 539 -28.04 -13.28 -6.71
CA PHE A 539 -28.96 -14.09 -5.94
C PHE A 539 -28.43 -14.17 -4.51
N VAL A 540 -29.29 -13.98 -3.55
CA VAL A 540 -29.01 -14.19 -2.13
C VAL A 540 -30.22 -14.85 -1.47
N GLU A 541 -29.92 -15.79 -0.59
CA GLU A 541 -30.90 -16.41 0.29
C GLU A 541 -30.32 -16.46 1.69
N THR A 542 -31.08 -16.00 2.67
CA THR A 542 -30.72 -16.05 4.08
C THR A 542 -31.88 -16.61 4.88
N THR A 543 -31.57 -17.47 5.85
CA THR A 543 -32.57 -18.10 6.75
C THR A 543 -32.11 -17.95 8.19
N ARG A 544 -32.90 -17.31 9.00
CA ARG A 544 -32.70 -17.23 10.46
C ARG A 544 -33.36 -18.41 11.18
N LEU A 545 -32.61 -19.06 12.02
CA LEU A 545 -33.04 -20.22 12.77
C LEU A 545 -33.17 -19.89 14.27
N PRO A 546 -34.16 -20.43 14.99
CA PRO A 546 -35.19 -21.40 14.55
C PRO A 546 -36.45 -20.77 13.91
N GLU A 547 -36.54 -19.44 13.83
CA GLU A 547 -37.76 -18.72 13.44
C GLU A 547 -38.12 -18.90 11.94
N ASP A 548 -37.20 -19.42 11.12
CA ASP A 548 -37.34 -19.60 9.67
C ASP A 548 -37.64 -18.30 8.90
N ASP A 549 -37.15 -17.15 9.40
CA ASP A 549 -37.23 -15.91 8.68
C ASP A 549 -36.36 -15.99 7.41
N ILE A 550 -37.00 -15.98 6.26
CA ILE A 550 -36.35 -16.19 4.99
C ILE A 550 -36.35 -14.90 4.17
N ASN A 551 -35.13 -14.43 3.80
CA ASN A 551 -34.94 -13.55 2.68
C ASN A 551 -34.50 -14.37 1.48
N ARG A 552 -35.23 -14.28 0.38
CA ARG A 552 -34.84 -14.88 -0.89
C ARG A 552 -35.06 -13.87 -1.98
N LEU A 553 -33.97 -13.50 -2.65
CA LEU A 553 -34.00 -12.45 -3.64
C LEU A 553 -33.04 -12.76 -4.78
N GLY A 554 -33.52 -12.60 -6.02
CA GLY A 554 -32.71 -12.75 -7.22
C GLY A 554 -33.05 -11.68 -8.23
N GLY A 555 -32.11 -11.34 -9.10
CA GLY A 555 -32.42 -10.42 -10.18
C GLY A 555 -31.20 -9.85 -10.90
N TRP A 556 -31.49 -8.92 -11.78
CA TRP A 556 -30.54 -8.33 -12.71
C TRP A 556 -30.41 -6.82 -12.53
N THR A 557 -29.20 -6.34 -12.70
CA THR A 557 -28.91 -4.92 -12.91
C THR A 557 -28.24 -4.77 -14.26
N LEU A 558 -28.80 -3.95 -15.15
CA LEU A 558 -28.25 -3.65 -16.46
C LEU A 558 -27.92 -2.17 -16.53
N ILE A 559 -26.69 -1.82 -16.96
CA ILE A 559 -26.20 -0.44 -17.02
C ILE A 559 -25.50 -0.20 -18.36
N PRO A 560 -26.25 0.06 -19.45
CA PRO A 560 -25.65 0.62 -20.64
C PRO A 560 -25.17 2.04 -20.37
N SER A 561 -23.98 2.37 -20.86
CA SER A 561 -23.37 3.67 -20.66
C SER A 561 -22.63 4.15 -21.89
N PHE A 562 -22.74 5.45 -22.16
CA PHE A 562 -21.94 6.16 -23.15
C PHE A 562 -21.23 7.31 -22.47
N SER A 563 -19.91 7.39 -22.61
CA SER A 563 -19.08 8.28 -21.80
C SER A 563 -18.19 9.18 -22.66
N PRO A 564 -18.78 10.08 -23.49
CA PRO A 564 -17.99 10.96 -24.33
C PRO A 564 -17.06 11.80 -23.50
N GLY A 565 -15.81 11.91 -23.96
CA GLY A 565 -14.76 12.67 -23.33
C GLY A 565 -13.98 13.48 -24.35
N PHE A 566 -13.57 14.66 -23.95
CA PHE A 566 -12.76 15.56 -24.73
C PHE A 566 -11.50 15.90 -23.98
N GLU A 567 -10.37 15.67 -24.61
CA GLU A 567 -9.05 16.00 -24.08
C GLU A 567 -8.41 17.11 -24.91
N TRP A 568 -7.83 18.04 -24.21
CA TRP A 568 -7.07 19.13 -24.83
C TRP A 568 -5.69 19.24 -24.23
N ARG A 569 -4.70 19.47 -25.10
CA ARG A 569 -3.32 19.74 -24.74
C ARG A 569 -2.82 20.97 -25.45
N ASN A 570 -2.20 21.89 -24.73
CA ASN A 570 -1.58 23.05 -25.39
C ASN A 570 -0.34 22.65 -26.19
N SER A 571 0.15 23.54 -27.06
CA SER A 571 1.24 23.27 -28.00
C SER A 571 2.57 22.89 -27.31
N ASN A 572 2.86 23.44 -26.13
CA ASN A 572 4.04 23.14 -25.35
C ASN A 572 3.83 21.97 -24.37
N ARG A 573 2.69 21.28 -24.44
CA ARG A 573 2.29 20.13 -23.61
C ARG A 573 2.30 20.37 -22.09
N ARG A 574 2.35 21.64 -21.66
CA ARG A 574 2.34 21.99 -20.23
C ARG A 574 0.96 21.97 -19.62
N LEU A 575 -0.08 22.22 -20.39
CA LEU A 575 -1.46 22.20 -19.93
C LEU A 575 -2.22 21.06 -20.59
N TYR A 576 -2.81 20.22 -19.77
CA TYR A 576 -3.73 19.16 -20.14
C TYR A 576 -5.06 19.38 -19.42
N ALA A 577 -6.14 19.41 -20.17
CA ALA A 577 -7.48 19.46 -19.65
C ALA A 577 -8.32 18.34 -20.27
N SER A 578 -9.15 17.69 -19.47
CA SER A 578 -10.12 16.70 -19.96
C SER A 578 -11.45 16.91 -19.30
N ILE A 579 -12.49 16.88 -20.11
CA ILE A 579 -13.88 16.85 -19.68
C ILE A 579 -14.52 15.55 -20.17
N GLY A 580 -15.26 14.88 -19.31
CA GLY A 580 -16.03 13.69 -19.63
C GLY A 580 -17.44 13.82 -19.08
N VAL A 581 -18.42 13.42 -19.85
CA VAL A 581 -19.84 13.45 -19.45
C VAL A 581 -20.43 12.05 -19.63
N PRO A 582 -20.16 11.13 -18.72
CA PRO A 582 -20.77 9.80 -18.74
C PRO A 582 -22.29 9.87 -18.58
N PHE A 583 -23.01 9.25 -19.50
CA PHE A 583 -24.43 8.99 -19.46
C PHE A 583 -24.64 7.51 -19.18
N SER A 584 -25.49 7.17 -18.23
CA SER A 584 -25.81 5.78 -17.90
C SER A 584 -27.30 5.63 -17.63
N LEU A 585 -27.88 4.58 -18.20
CA LEU A 585 -29.21 4.14 -17.86
C LEU A 585 -29.08 2.94 -16.92
N ARG A 586 -29.62 3.05 -15.73
CA ARG A 586 -29.57 2.00 -14.74
C ARG A 586 -30.92 1.32 -14.64
N ILE A 587 -30.98 0.04 -14.99
CA ILE A 587 -32.18 -0.79 -14.97
C ILE A 587 -31.95 -1.89 -13.94
N LEU A 588 -32.65 -1.85 -12.84
CA LEU A 588 -32.65 -2.86 -11.79
C LEU A 588 -33.97 -3.59 -11.80
N ASN A 589 -33.90 -4.91 -11.74
CA ASN A 589 -35.07 -5.78 -11.67
C ASN A 589 -34.78 -6.92 -10.72
N TYR A 590 -35.31 -6.84 -9.48
CA TYR A 590 -35.16 -7.80 -8.42
C TYR A 590 -36.54 -8.27 -7.96
N ASP A 591 -36.92 -9.51 -8.31
CA ASP A 591 -38.20 -10.11 -7.98
C ASP A 591 -39.39 -9.11 -8.13
N LYS A 592 -39.83 -8.52 -7.02
CA LYS A 592 -40.97 -7.61 -6.96
C LYS A 592 -40.62 -6.11 -7.12
N THR A 593 -39.33 -5.79 -7.25
CA THR A 593 -38.87 -4.39 -7.28
C THR A 593 -38.15 -4.09 -8.59
N SER A 594 -38.60 -3.06 -9.29
CA SER A 594 -37.90 -2.56 -10.48
C SER A 594 -37.62 -1.07 -10.37
N LEU A 595 -36.46 -0.66 -10.85
CA LEU A 595 -36.04 0.75 -10.89
C LEU A 595 -35.33 1.04 -12.20
N THR A 596 -35.77 2.07 -12.90
CA THR A 596 -35.09 2.57 -14.10
C THR A 596 -34.74 4.03 -13.89
N LYS A 597 -33.46 4.36 -13.92
CA LYS A 597 -32.94 5.72 -13.69
C LYS A 597 -31.86 6.07 -14.71
N PHE A 598 -31.92 7.29 -15.17
CA PHE A 598 -30.89 7.88 -16.00
C PHE A 598 -30.00 8.79 -15.18
N TYR A 599 -28.67 8.60 -15.29
CA TYR A 599 -27.68 9.39 -14.57
C TYR A 599 -26.66 10.00 -15.53
N THR A 600 -26.19 11.19 -15.17
CA THR A 600 -25.03 11.81 -15.78
C THR A 600 -23.99 12.09 -14.70
N ASN A 601 -22.75 11.68 -14.95
CA ASN A 601 -21.65 11.76 -13.99
C ASN A 601 -20.49 12.60 -14.56
N PRO A 602 -20.67 13.92 -14.73
CA PRO A 602 -19.66 14.78 -15.32
C PRO A 602 -18.37 14.82 -14.48
N ARG A 603 -17.23 14.89 -15.17
CA ARG A 603 -15.92 15.02 -14.57
C ARG A 603 -15.03 15.97 -15.37
N LEU A 604 -14.26 16.76 -14.65
CA LEU A 604 -13.26 17.67 -15.21
C LEU A 604 -11.91 17.38 -14.54
N ASN A 605 -10.87 17.25 -15.33
CA ASN A 605 -9.49 17.16 -14.83
C ASN A 605 -8.62 18.21 -15.50
N LEU A 606 -7.76 18.83 -14.72
CA LEU A 606 -6.82 19.84 -15.16
C LEU A 606 -5.43 19.49 -14.62
N ASN A 607 -4.43 19.48 -15.48
CA ASN A 607 -3.04 19.30 -15.09
C ASN A 607 -2.19 20.40 -15.73
N TYR A 608 -1.44 21.11 -14.93
CA TYR A 608 -0.52 22.14 -15.39
C TYR A 608 0.90 21.84 -14.92
N THR A 609 1.81 21.71 -15.87
CA THR A 609 3.22 21.46 -15.64
C THR A 609 4.00 22.78 -15.74
N PHE A 610 4.34 23.38 -14.61
CA PHE A 610 5.13 24.63 -14.55
C PHE A 610 6.53 24.39 -15.11
N SER A 611 7.14 23.28 -14.69
CA SER A 611 8.47 22.83 -15.11
C SER A 611 8.52 21.31 -15.05
N ALA A 612 9.64 20.73 -15.49
CA ALA A 612 9.88 19.29 -15.34
C ALA A 612 9.77 18.79 -13.89
N ASN A 613 9.91 19.70 -12.92
CA ASN A 613 9.92 19.41 -11.49
C ASN A 613 8.64 19.81 -10.76
N SER A 614 7.73 20.56 -11.40
CA SER A 614 6.58 21.19 -10.72
C SER A 614 5.29 20.99 -11.51
N LYS A 615 4.30 20.37 -10.87
CA LYS A 615 3.00 20.05 -11.46
C LYS A 615 1.86 20.41 -10.52
N LEU A 616 0.84 21.07 -11.06
CA LEU A 616 -0.45 21.29 -10.42
C LEU A 616 -1.49 20.36 -11.06
N SER A 617 -2.32 19.74 -10.24
CA SER A 617 -3.47 18.95 -10.69
C SER A 617 -4.72 19.41 -9.96
N ALA A 618 -5.84 19.45 -10.68
CA ALA A 618 -7.15 19.72 -10.11
C ALA A 618 -8.18 18.81 -10.78
N SER A 619 -9.16 18.36 -10.02
CA SER A 619 -10.25 17.56 -10.54
C SER A 619 -11.53 17.86 -9.79
N THR A 620 -12.65 17.76 -10.51
CA THR A 620 -13.98 17.79 -9.92
C THR A 620 -14.90 16.82 -10.66
N SER A 621 -15.80 16.17 -9.90
CA SER A 621 -16.72 15.20 -10.45
C SER A 621 -18.01 15.13 -9.64
N ILE A 622 -19.10 14.82 -10.33
CA ILE A 622 -20.36 14.42 -9.73
C ILE A 622 -20.55 12.94 -10.04
N SER A 623 -20.97 12.18 -9.05
CA SER A 623 -21.30 10.77 -9.19
C SER A 623 -22.64 10.46 -8.55
N HIS A 624 -23.42 9.60 -9.21
CA HIS A 624 -24.66 9.04 -8.70
C HIS A 624 -24.46 7.54 -8.45
N GLY A 625 -24.96 7.06 -7.33
CA GLY A 625 -24.98 5.66 -6.94
C GLY A 625 -26.41 5.21 -6.62
N THR A 626 -26.67 3.94 -6.85
CA THR A 626 -27.82 3.26 -6.26
C THR A 626 -27.29 2.24 -5.28
N GLY A 627 -28.05 1.94 -4.22
CA GLY A 627 -27.86 0.75 -3.43
C GLY A 627 -27.97 -0.52 -4.26
N ASP A 628 -27.84 -1.63 -3.62
CA ASP A 628 -27.92 -2.94 -4.25
C ASP A 628 -29.11 -3.76 -3.71
N MET A 629 -29.16 -5.03 -4.08
CA MET A 629 -30.21 -5.94 -3.63
C MET A 629 -30.24 -6.15 -2.11
N LEU A 630 -29.16 -5.85 -1.38
CA LEU A 630 -29.13 -6.03 0.08
C LEU A 630 -30.06 -5.07 0.81
N ASP A 631 -30.34 -3.90 0.20
CA ASP A 631 -31.33 -2.93 0.70
C ASP A 631 -32.77 -3.49 0.71
N LEU A 632 -33.01 -4.58 -0.02
CA LEU A 632 -34.33 -5.23 -0.17
C LEU A 632 -34.53 -6.43 0.76
N LEU A 633 -33.58 -6.79 1.61
CA LEU A 633 -33.66 -7.90 2.55
C LEU A 633 -34.42 -7.48 3.83
N THR A 634 -35.73 -7.51 3.77
CA THR A 634 -36.61 -6.94 4.83
C THR A 634 -36.85 -7.85 6.02
N GLN A 635 -36.56 -9.16 5.90
CA GLN A 635 -36.63 -10.03 7.05
C GLN A 635 -35.39 -9.86 7.93
N PRO A 636 -35.54 -9.90 9.26
CA PRO A 636 -34.44 -9.76 10.20
C PRO A 636 -33.34 -10.79 9.97
N MET A 637 -32.08 -10.33 9.99
CA MET A 637 -30.89 -11.17 9.85
C MET A 637 -30.01 -11.05 11.08
N GLN A 638 -29.64 -12.18 11.66
CA GLN A 638 -28.68 -12.22 12.76
C GLN A 638 -27.25 -12.13 12.20
N THR A 639 -26.54 -11.04 12.45
CA THR A 639 -25.19 -10.82 11.90
C THR A 639 -24.07 -11.25 12.86
N ASP A 640 -24.33 -11.20 14.16
CA ASP A 640 -23.52 -11.77 15.23
C ASP A 640 -24.42 -12.21 16.40
N TYR A 641 -23.86 -12.64 17.52
CA TYR A 641 -24.63 -13.22 18.64
C TYR A 641 -25.65 -12.24 19.27
N ARG A 642 -25.56 -10.93 19.05
CA ARG A 642 -26.46 -9.91 19.62
C ARG A 642 -26.90 -8.84 18.60
N THR A 643 -26.42 -8.87 17.38
CA THR A 643 -26.73 -7.84 16.39
C THR A 643 -27.68 -8.37 15.32
N MET A 644 -28.82 -7.70 15.22
CA MET A 644 -29.82 -7.88 14.17
C MET A 644 -29.67 -6.78 13.12
N HIS A 645 -29.94 -7.11 11.87
CA HIS A 645 -30.00 -6.17 10.78
C HIS A 645 -31.26 -6.36 9.96
N THR A 646 -31.95 -5.26 9.66
CA THR A 646 -33.15 -5.23 8.83
C THR A 646 -33.03 -4.10 7.80
N ALA A 647 -33.22 -4.41 6.53
CA ALA A 647 -33.19 -3.40 5.47
C ALA A 647 -34.56 -2.74 5.27
N SER A 648 -34.57 -1.56 4.66
CA SER A 648 -35.80 -0.75 4.43
C SER A 648 -36.73 -1.33 3.37
N GLY A 649 -36.27 -2.25 2.53
CA GLY A 649 -37.00 -2.75 1.36
C GLY A 649 -37.00 -1.79 0.18
N ILE A 650 -36.21 -0.73 0.24
CA ILE A 650 -36.12 0.32 -0.77
C ILE A 650 -34.67 0.46 -1.20
N ILE A 651 -34.42 0.47 -2.51
CA ILE A 651 -33.08 0.69 -3.06
C ILE A 651 -32.66 2.14 -2.76
N GLY A 652 -31.59 2.26 -2.01
CA GLY A 652 -31.00 3.54 -1.67
C GLY A 652 -30.45 4.27 -2.89
N GLU A 653 -30.57 5.59 -2.93
CA GLU A 653 -29.98 6.45 -3.96
C GLU A 653 -28.99 7.42 -3.32
N SER A 654 -27.89 7.66 -4.00
CA SER A 654 -26.87 8.60 -3.53
C SER A 654 -26.37 9.50 -4.65
N ARG A 655 -25.99 10.72 -4.28
CA ARG A 655 -25.27 11.67 -5.12
C ARG A 655 -24.08 12.20 -4.35
N SER A 656 -22.94 12.27 -5.00
CA SER A 656 -21.74 12.84 -4.41
C SER A 656 -21.07 13.81 -5.37
N TRP A 657 -20.66 14.96 -4.85
CA TRP A 657 -19.77 15.90 -5.51
C TRP A 657 -18.41 15.85 -4.83
N SER A 658 -17.35 15.64 -5.61
CA SER A 658 -15.98 15.59 -5.10
C SER A 658 -15.09 16.51 -5.92
N SER A 659 -14.27 17.29 -5.23
CA SER A 659 -13.28 18.19 -5.83
C SER A 659 -11.95 18.04 -5.13
N SER A 660 -10.86 18.06 -5.89
CA SER A 660 -9.51 18.02 -5.33
C SER A 660 -8.56 18.91 -6.12
N ALA A 661 -7.56 19.46 -5.43
CA ALA A 661 -6.46 20.17 -6.03
C ALA A 661 -5.17 19.78 -5.31
N GLY A 662 -4.08 19.66 -6.07
CA GLY A 662 -2.79 19.30 -5.51
C GLY A 662 -1.63 19.90 -6.32
N TRP A 663 -0.62 20.35 -5.62
CA TRP A 663 0.63 20.80 -6.20
C TRP A 663 1.76 19.90 -5.72
N LYS A 664 2.58 19.46 -6.68
CA LYS A 664 3.71 18.58 -6.46
C LYS A 664 4.98 19.22 -7.03
N LEU A 665 6.02 19.26 -6.19
CA LEU A 665 7.37 19.68 -6.55
C LEU A 665 8.34 18.52 -6.32
N GLN A 666 9.10 18.14 -7.35
CA GLN A 666 10.12 17.09 -7.27
C GLN A 666 11.41 17.63 -7.86
N ILE A 667 12.46 17.72 -7.07
CA ILE A 667 13.79 18.16 -7.52
C ILE A 667 14.74 16.97 -7.40
N PRO A 668 14.89 16.15 -8.47
CA PRO A 668 15.62 14.89 -8.41
C PRO A 668 17.08 15.05 -7.97
N LEU A 669 17.77 16.05 -8.50
CA LEU A 669 19.19 16.29 -8.20
C LEU A 669 19.44 16.68 -6.73
N SER A 670 18.47 17.32 -6.09
CA SER A 670 18.54 17.65 -4.66
C SER A 670 17.85 16.64 -3.77
N TYR A 671 17.30 15.55 -4.37
CA TYR A 671 16.51 14.53 -3.66
C TYR A 671 15.43 15.13 -2.75
N PHE A 672 14.75 16.14 -3.27
CA PHE A 672 13.71 16.86 -2.55
C PHE A 672 12.35 16.63 -3.21
N THR A 673 11.36 16.28 -2.40
CA THR A 673 9.95 16.22 -2.83
C THR A 673 9.10 17.03 -1.88
N PHE A 674 8.12 17.71 -2.44
CA PHE A 674 7.11 18.44 -1.68
C PHE A 674 5.76 18.26 -2.38
N ASP A 675 4.74 17.88 -1.61
CA ASP A 675 3.38 17.71 -2.09
C ASP A 675 2.42 18.40 -1.12
N ILE A 676 1.49 19.17 -1.66
CA ILE A 676 0.35 19.72 -0.92
C ILE A 676 -0.93 19.42 -1.69
N SER A 677 -1.97 18.99 -1.01
CA SER A 677 -3.27 18.76 -1.64
C SER A 677 -4.43 19.11 -0.70
N ALA A 678 -5.54 19.46 -1.32
CA ALA A 678 -6.83 19.66 -0.68
C ALA A 678 -7.89 18.85 -1.41
N SER A 679 -8.83 18.28 -0.67
CA SER A 679 -10.00 17.62 -1.23
C SER A 679 -11.25 17.98 -0.45
N HIS A 680 -12.36 18.05 -1.17
CA HIS A 680 -13.68 18.32 -0.63
C HIS A 680 -14.69 17.37 -1.24
N THR A 681 -15.55 16.81 -0.40
CA THR A 681 -16.61 15.88 -0.85
C THR A 681 -17.90 16.23 -0.10
N GLU A 682 -18.97 16.38 -0.87
CA GLU A 682 -20.34 16.45 -0.35
C GLU A 682 -21.14 15.27 -0.87
N GLY A 683 -21.87 14.63 0.02
CA GLY A 683 -22.70 13.47 -0.28
C GLY A 683 -24.13 13.68 0.17
N LYS A 684 -25.08 13.21 -0.61
CA LYS A 684 -26.48 13.08 -0.25
C LYS A 684 -26.90 11.63 -0.49
N ARG A 685 -27.64 11.05 0.45
CA ARG A 685 -28.31 9.76 0.34
C ARG A 685 -29.77 9.93 0.75
N ASN A 686 -30.65 9.06 0.24
CA ASN A 686 -32.04 9.00 0.67
C ASN A 686 -32.29 7.93 1.73
N THR A 687 -31.22 7.33 2.27
CA THR A 687 -31.29 6.34 3.34
C THR A 687 -30.36 6.70 4.48
N LEU A 688 -30.81 6.43 5.70
CA LEU A 688 -30.06 6.61 6.94
C LEU A 688 -30.14 5.34 7.78
N TYR A 689 -29.03 4.88 8.33
CA TYR A 689 -29.01 3.76 9.26
C TYR A 689 -29.31 4.25 10.66
N SER A 690 -30.30 3.60 11.28
CA SER A 690 -30.66 3.77 12.67
C SER A 690 -30.20 2.59 13.49
N GLN A 691 -29.72 2.85 14.67
CA GLN A 691 -29.33 1.84 15.64
C GLN A 691 -30.16 2.03 16.89
N THR A 692 -30.76 0.94 17.36
CA THR A 692 -31.47 0.87 18.64
C THR A 692 -30.88 -0.22 19.51
N ILE A 693 -30.91 -0.02 20.81
CA ILE A 693 -30.34 -0.92 21.82
C ILE A 693 -31.45 -1.37 22.76
N ASP A 694 -31.63 -2.69 22.86
CA ASP A 694 -32.53 -3.30 23.85
C ASP A 694 -31.69 -4.23 24.74
N GLY A 695 -31.47 -3.79 25.99
CA GLY A 695 -30.52 -4.45 26.87
C GLY A 695 -29.11 -4.52 26.28
N VAL A 696 -28.69 -5.70 25.83
CA VAL A 696 -27.41 -5.93 25.16
C VAL A 696 -27.55 -6.06 23.64
N ASP A 697 -28.78 -6.27 23.15
CA ASP A 697 -29.05 -6.52 21.73
C ASP A 697 -29.03 -5.23 20.92
N VAL A 698 -28.42 -5.30 19.77
CA VAL A 698 -28.25 -4.18 18.82
C VAL A 698 -29.13 -4.43 17.62
N ASN A 699 -30.09 -3.54 17.36
CA ASN A 699 -30.93 -3.59 16.18
C ASN A 699 -30.53 -2.47 15.22
N ASN A 700 -30.06 -2.84 14.05
CA ASN A 700 -29.73 -1.91 12.98
C ASN A 700 -30.82 -1.94 11.91
N GLN A 701 -31.39 -0.79 11.61
CA GLN A 701 -32.43 -0.65 10.60
C GLN A 701 -32.11 0.45 9.61
N SER A 702 -32.40 0.22 8.32
CA SER A 702 -32.36 1.28 7.31
C SER A 702 -33.65 2.10 7.35
N LEU A 703 -33.56 3.40 7.43
CA LEU A 703 -34.68 4.36 7.34
C LEU A 703 -34.63 5.07 5.97
N LEU A 704 -35.81 5.29 5.36
CA LEU A 704 -35.95 6.14 4.20
C LEU A 704 -35.94 7.60 4.62
N ARG A 705 -34.76 8.23 4.57
CA ARG A 705 -34.58 9.63 4.94
C ARG A 705 -33.38 10.21 4.23
N ASP A 706 -33.53 11.41 3.70
CA ASP A 706 -32.43 12.18 3.16
C ASP A 706 -31.38 12.46 4.24
N THR A 707 -30.13 12.12 3.98
CA THR A 707 -28.98 12.38 4.84
C THR A 707 -27.87 13.03 4.04
N TYR A 708 -27.09 13.87 4.73
CA TYR A 708 -26.03 14.64 4.15
C TYR A 708 -24.71 14.35 4.85
N THR A 709 -23.66 14.30 4.07
CA THR A 709 -22.29 14.18 4.55
C THR A 709 -21.40 15.20 3.87
N ARG A 710 -20.50 15.81 4.63
CA ARG A 710 -19.50 16.74 4.09
C ARG A 710 -18.15 16.40 4.67
N SER A 711 -17.11 16.40 3.84
CA SER A 711 -15.76 16.15 4.30
C SER A 711 -14.77 17.01 3.52
N THR A 712 -13.87 17.65 4.24
CA THR A 712 -12.77 18.43 3.67
C THR A 712 -11.47 17.94 4.28
N SER A 713 -10.45 17.70 3.45
CA SER A 713 -9.14 17.29 3.92
C SER A 713 -8.02 18.08 3.26
N PHE A 714 -6.96 18.32 4.02
CA PHE A 714 -5.71 18.93 3.58
C PHE A 714 -4.57 17.97 3.90
N SER A 715 -3.67 17.79 2.98
CA SER A 715 -2.45 17.03 3.22
C SER A 715 -1.22 17.80 2.74
N ILE A 716 -0.14 17.65 3.49
CA ILE A 716 1.17 18.16 3.15
C ILE A 716 2.19 17.06 3.38
N SER A 717 3.11 16.86 2.45
CA SER A 717 4.22 15.97 2.67
C SER A 717 5.51 16.53 2.06
N SER A 718 6.61 16.28 2.72
CA SER A 718 7.93 16.66 2.22
C SER A 718 8.95 15.59 2.58
N THR A 719 9.85 15.30 1.66
CA THR A 719 10.98 14.40 1.89
C THR A 719 12.25 15.04 1.35
N LYS A 720 13.32 14.98 2.12
CA LYS A 720 14.64 15.46 1.75
C LYS A 720 15.69 14.42 2.08
N ASN A 721 16.49 14.02 1.07
CA ASN A 721 17.74 13.30 1.28
C ASN A 721 18.91 14.26 1.27
N ILE A 722 19.86 14.04 2.17
CA ILE A 722 21.11 14.77 2.27
C ILE A 722 22.24 13.75 2.13
N PRO A 723 22.72 13.49 0.89
CA PRO A 723 23.72 12.45 0.64
C PRO A 723 25.02 12.65 1.44
N SER A 724 25.42 13.89 1.67
CA SER A 724 26.64 14.21 2.42
C SER A 724 26.59 13.80 3.89
N LEU A 725 25.40 13.62 4.45
CA LEU A 725 25.17 13.16 5.82
C LEU A 725 24.62 11.74 5.85
N PHE A 726 24.44 11.10 4.70
CA PHE A 726 23.71 9.83 4.56
C PHE A 726 22.39 9.84 5.34
N ALA A 727 21.66 10.96 5.19
CA ALA A 727 20.45 11.23 5.98
C ALA A 727 19.25 11.47 5.09
N LYS A 728 18.10 10.98 5.54
CA LYS A 728 16.78 11.20 4.94
C LYS A 728 15.84 11.74 6.00
N PHE A 729 15.16 12.82 5.68
CA PHE A 729 14.14 13.44 6.52
C PHE A 729 12.81 13.41 5.80
N GLY A 730 11.75 13.12 6.54
CA GLY A 730 10.39 13.15 6.02
C GLY A 730 9.46 13.82 7.01
N ILE A 731 8.52 14.62 6.52
CA ILE A 731 7.39 15.15 7.28
C ILE A 731 6.11 14.94 6.49
N ARG A 732 5.03 14.56 7.17
CA ARG A 732 3.69 14.47 6.60
C ARG A 732 2.68 14.97 7.60
N GLY A 733 1.79 15.85 7.14
CA GLY A 733 0.65 16.34 7.91
C GLY A 733 -0.65 16.11 7.16
N ASN A 734 -1.69 15.68 7.87
CA ASN A 734 -3.05 15.62 7.36
C ASN A 734 -3.97 16.31 8.35
N TYR A 735 -4.90 17.11 7.85
CA TYR A 735 -5.99 17.70 8.61
C TYR A 735 -7.29 17.41 7.88
N SER A 736 -8.30 16.92 8.57
CA SER A 736 -9.63 16.68 8.01
C SER A 736 -10.71 17.16 8.96
N PHE A 737 -11.79 17.64 8.39
CA PHE A 737 -13.00 17.98 9.12
C PHE A 737 -14.22 17.71 8.24
N GLY A 738 -15.35 17.43 8.88
CA GLY A 738 -16.59 17.15 8.18
C GLY A 738 -17.72 16.86 9.14
N ASP A 739 -18.90 16.85 8.58
CA ASP A 739 -20.16 16.58 9.26
C ASP A 739 -20.86 15.37 8.62
N SER A 740 -21.60 14.66 9.44
CA SER A 740 -22.43 13.52 9.05
C SER A 740 -23.63 13.39 9.98
N GLU A 741 -24.61 12.65 9.54
CA GLU A 741 -25.82 12.36 10.31
C GLU A 741 -25.89 10.88 10.65
N GLN A 742 -26.33 10.58 11.86
CA GLN A 742 -26.60 9.23 12.36
C GLN A 742 -27.99 9.22 13.01
N ALA A 743 -28.63 8.06 13.13
CA ALA A 743 -29.91 7.96 13.82
C ALA A 743 -29.83 7.01 15.01
N VAL A 744 -30.57 7.35 16.06
CA VAL A 744 -30.90 6.48 17.19
C VAL A 744 -32.41 6.40 17.23
N GLY A 745 -33.00 5.22 16.95
CA GLY A 745 -34.41 5.11 16.66
C GLY A 745 -34.83 6.04 15.51
N ASN A 746 -35.75 6.95 15.77
CA ASN A 746 -36.21 7.94 14.79
C ASN A 746 -35.48 9.29 14.86
N ASP A 747 -34.65 9.50 15.87
CA ASP A 747 -33.98 10.75 16.10
C ASP A 747 -32.68 10.84 15.28
N VAL A 748 -32.55 11.92 14.54
CA VAL A 748 -31.34 12.19 13.75
C VAL A 748 -30.40 13.11 14.50
N ILE A 749 -29.19 12.66 14.63
CA ILE A 749 -28.14 13.34 15.35
C ILE A 749 -27.05 13.76 14.35
N ALA A 750 -26.83 15.05 14.23
CA ALA A 750 -25.72 15.58 13.45
C ALA A 750 -24.41 15.46 14.26
N THR A 751 -23.36 14.99 13.58
CA THR A 751 -22.05 14.81 14.17
C THR A 751 -21.00 15.62 13.40
N ASP A 752 -20.16 16.34 14.11
CA ASP A 752 -18.98 17.03 13.58
C ASP A 752 -17.71 16.27 13.93
N ASN A 753 -16.89 15.98 12.95
CA ASN A 753 -15.64 15.26 13.12
C ASN A 753 -14.46 16.13 12.66
N GLN A 754 -13.41 16.20 13.46
CA GLN A 754 -12.17 16.88 13.12
C GLN A 754 -10.99 16.01 13.51
N SER A 755 -9.98 15.92 12.66
CA SER A 755 -8.77 15.20 12.99
C SER A 755 -7.55 15.82 12.36
N TYR A 756 -6.41 15.72 13.03
CA TYR A 756 -5.11 15.94 12.39
C TYR A 756 -4.13 14.84 12.79
N ASN A 757 -3.25 14.53 11.86
CA ASN A 757 -2.14 13.60 12.05
C ASN A 757 -0.87 14.26 11.54
N LEU A 758 0.17 14.24 12.36
CA LEU A 758 1.50 14.73 12.02
C LEU A 758 2.52 13.61 12.18
N ARG A 759 3.26 13.33 11.12
CA ARG A 759 4.33 12.33 11.10
C ARG A 759 5.65 12.97 10.77
N GLY A 760 6.68 12.69 11.57
CA GLY A 760 8.08 12.98 11.30
C GLY A 760 8.87 11.69 11.12
N SER A 761 9.86 11.68 10.23
CA SER A 761 10.76 10.55 10.04
C SER A 761 12.19 11.01 9.79
N ILE A 762 13.15 10.28 10.32
CA ILE A 762 14.57 10.43 10.05
C ILE A 762 15.22 9.05 9.89
N ALA A 763 16.06 8.92 8.88
CA ALA A 763 16.97 7.79 8.74
C ALA A 763 18.36 8.36 8.46
N ILE A 764 19.36 7.93 9.19
CA ILE A 764 20.72 8.46 9.10
C ILE A 764 21.76 7.36 9.34
N THR A 765 22.86 7.41 8.59
CA THR A 765 24.05 6.59 8.79
C THR A 765 25.21 7.52 9.20
N PRO A 766 25.29 7.90 10.48
CA PRO A 766 26.25 8.90 10.95
C PRO A 766 27.69 8.44 10.75
N ILE A 767 27.94 7.14 10.86
CA ILE A 767 29.21 6.48 10.61
C ILE A 767 28.95 5.14 9.91
N GLN A 768 29.94 4.61 9.20
CA GLN A 768 29.81 3.43 8.33
C GLN A 768 29.35 2.13 9.02
N TRP A 769 29.38 2.08 10.33
CA TRP A 769 29.01 0.91 11.13
C TRP A 769 27.81 1.15 12.04
N VAL A 770 27.12 2.31 11.92
CA VAL A 770 25.89 2.63 12.67
C VAL A 770 24.83 3.19 11.74
N GLU A 771 23.63 2.63 11.81
CA GLU A 771 22.45 3.14 11.15
C GLU A 771 21.34 3.39 12.18
N LEU A 772 20.70 4.53 12.09
CA LEU A 772 19.60 4.95 12.95
C LEU A 772 18.39 5.30 12.07
N ASN A 773 17.23 4.79 12.44
CA ASN A 773 15.96 5.27 11.92
C ASN A 773 15.04 5.64 13.08
N TYR A 774 14.25 6.70 12.89
CA TYR A 774 13.30 7.14 13.89
C TYR A 774 12.08 7.75 13.23
N ASN A 775 10.90 7.37 13.69
CA ASN A 775 9.62 7.91 13.26
C ASN A 775 8.81 8.34 14.47
N ILE A 776 8.12 9.44 14.34
CA ILE A 776 7.16 9.95 15.32
C ILE A 776 5.84 10.25 14.64
N ASP A 777 4.74 9.80 15.22
CA ASP A 777 3.37 10.06 14.78
C ASP A 777 2.59 10.68 15.94
N TYR A 778 1.97 11.82 15.69
CA TYR A 778 1.01 12.43 16.61
C TYR A 778 -0.35 12.57 15.94
N GLY A 779 -1.37 12.01 16.56
CA GLY A 779 -2.74 12.08 16.11
C GLY A 779 -3.63 12.75 17.15
N TRP A 780 -4.55 13.56 16.68
CA TRP A 780 -5.61 14.15 17.46
C TRP A 780 -6.92 14.06 16.68
N SER A 781 -7.99 13.66 17.34
CA SER A 781 -9.33 13.66 16.74
C SER A 781 -10.36 14.14 17.75
N ARG A 782 -11.40 14.79 17.24
CA ARG A 782 -12.57 15.23 17.99
C ARG A 782 -13.83 14.87 17.23
N SER A 783 -14.76 14.24 17.91
CA SER A 783 -16.14 14.04 17.47
C SER A 783 -17.07 14.82 18.39
N SER A 784 -18.04 15.53 17.84
CA SER A 784 -18.98 16.37 18.60
C SER A 784 -20.39 16.13 18.11
N TYR A 785 -21.35 16.04 19.03
CA TYR A 785 -22.77 16.00 18.74
C TYR A 785 -23.52 16.68 19.90
N GLY A 786 -24.51 17.53 19.60
CA GLY A 786 -25.18 18.32 20.58
C GLY A 786 -24.19 19.14 21.45
N LYS A 787 -24.19 18.87 22.75
CA LYS A 787 -23.25 19.49 23.71
C LYS A 787 -22.04 18.61 24.02
N THR A 788 -22.06 17.36 23.57
CA THR A 788 -21.03 16.37 23.85
C THR A 788 -19.82 16.56 22.92
N ARG A 789 -18.63 16.48 23.48
CA ARG A 789 -17.36 16.58 22.74
C ARG A 789 -16.41 15.50 23.20
N ASN A 790 -16.12 14.57 22.30
CA ASN A 790 -15.19 13.47 22.53
C ASN A 790 -13.88 13.76 21.83
N THR A 791 -12.79 13.76 22.58
CA THR A 791 -11.45 14.02 22.01
C THR A 791 -10.55 12.83 22.28
N THR A 792 -9.78 12.43 21.29
CA THR A 792 -8.73 11.42 21.46
C THR A 792 -7.39 11.95 20.98
N THR A 793 -6.36 11.57 21.72
CA THR A 793 -4.97 11.84 21.37
C THR A 793 -4.19 10.53 21.27
N SER A 794 -3.27 10.50 20.34
CA SER A 794 -2.34 9.38 20.17
C SER A 794 -0.94 9.91 19.88
N LEU A 795 0.05 9.34 20.55
CA LEU A 795 1.45 9.57 20.23
C LEU A 795 2.10 8.20 20.06
N SER A 796 2.72 8.00 18.92
CA SER A 796 3.57 6.82 18.73
C SER A 796 4.93 7.24 18.18
N HIS A 797 5.97 6.57 18.62
CA HIS A 797 7.27 6.71 18.02
C HIS A 797 7.97 5.36 18.00
N ASN A 798 8.70 5.13 16.94
CA ASN A 798 9.54 3.94 16.81
C ASN A 798 10.95 4.36 16.39
N GLY A 799 11.93 3.68 16.99
CA GLY A 799 13.33 3.85 16.69
C GLY A 799 13.97 2.50 16.39
N GLY A 800 14.83 2.48 15.38
CA GLY A 800 15.65 1.31 15.03
C GLY A 800 17.11 1.71 14.97
N LEU A 801 17.94 0.89 15.58
CA LEU A 801 19.40 1.03 15.59
C LEU A 801 20.00 -0.24 15.02
N HIS A 802 20.89 -0.10 14.03
CA HIS A 802 21.73 -1.17 13.52
C HIS A 802 23.21 -0.84 13.76
N ILE A 803 23.96 -1.81 14.25
CA ILE A 803 25.39 -1.69 14.52
C ILE A 803 26.10 -2.84 13.80
N PHE A 804 27.11 -2.51 13.00
CA PHE A 804 27.93 -3.46 12.23
C PHE A 804 29.37 -3.49 12.78
N PRO A 805 29.63 -4.17 13.92
CA PRO A 805 30.99 -4.20 14.52
C PRO A 805 32.03 -4.78 13.57
N VAL A 806 31.63 -5.77 12.79
CA VAL A 806 32.39 -6.36 11.68
C VAL A 806 31.46 -6.54 10.47
N PRO A 807 32.00 -6.68 9.25
CA PRO A 807 31.17 -6.79 8.04
C PRO A 807 30.14 -7.91 8.03
N GLN A 808 30.38 -8.95 8.81
CA GLN A 808 29.54 -10.14 8.86
C GLN A 808 28.47 -10.10 9.95
N LEU A 809 28.60 -9.21 10.94
CA LEU A 809 27.73 -9.14 12.11
C LEU A 809 26.87 -7.88 12.08
N ASP A 810 25.54 -8.07 12.08
CA ASP A 810 24.52 -7.03 12.25
C ASP A 810 23.83 -7.23 13.62
N LEU A 811 23.97 -6.26 14.49
CA LEU A 811 23.25 -6.17 15.75
C LEU A 811 22.19 -5.11 15.61
N SER A 812 20.94 -5.47 15.82
CA SER A 812 19.83 -4.50 15.72
C SER A 812 19.00 -4.44 16.99
N ALA A 813 18.50 -3.24 17.27
CA ALA A 813 17.56 -2.97 18.34
C ALA A 813 16.43 -2.09 17.80
N ASN A 814 15.19 -2.46 18.12
CA ASN A 814 14.01 -1.72 17.73
C ASN A 814 13.16 -1.42 18.96
N TYR A 815 12.76 -0.18 19.13
CA TYR A 815 11.89 0.27 20.19
C TYR A 815 10.64 0.92 19.61
N ASP A 816 9.48 0.40 19.95
CA ASP A 816 8.18 0.93 19.58
C ASP A 816 7.46 1.40 20.86
N TYR A 817 7.07 2.67 20.89
CA TYR A 817 6.27 3.26 21.95
C TYR A 817 4.96 3.79 21.39
N VAL A 818 3.87 3.50 22.07
CA VAL A 818 2.54 4.02 21.73
C VAL A 818 1.86 4.49 23.00
N ARG A 819 1.39 5.74 23.00
CA ARG A 819 0.53 6.32 24.03
C ARG A 819 -0.82 6.60 23.38
N ARG A 820 -1.90 6.06 23.93
CA ARG A 820 -3.25 6.30 23.44
C ARG A 820 -4.17 6.70 24.58
N GLN A 821 -5.03 7.66 24.32
CA GLN A 821 -6.12 8.03 25.22
C GLN A 821 -7.18 6.94 25.19
N ILE A 822 -7.61 6.48 26.37
CA ILE A 822 -8.66 5.45 26.56
C ILE A 822 -9.90 6.01 27.27
N ALA A 823 -9.79 7.18 27.91
CA ALA A 823 -10.89 7.96 28.49
C ALA A 823 -10.42 9.42 28.59
N THR A 824 -11.31 10.34 29.02
CA THR A 824 -11.09 11.80 29.02
C THR A 824 -9.70 12.18 29.59
N ASP A 825 -9.28 11.63 30.71
CA ASP A 825 -7.99 11.96 31.33
C ASP A 825 -7.09 10.73 31.52
N ARG A 826 -7.43 9.59 30.90
CA ARG A 826 -6.67 8.35 31.04
C ARG A 826 -6.00 7.98 29.73
N HIS A 827 -4.73 7.65 29.85
CA HIS A 827 -3.92 7.17 28.74
C HIS A 827 -3.34 5.80 29.08
N LYS A 828 -3.23 4.94 28.08
CA LYS A 828 -2.52 3.66 28.15
C LYS A 828 -1.27 3.73 27.29
N HIS A 829 -0.22 3.14 27.81
CA HIS A 829 1.09 3.09 27.17
C HIS A 829 1.41 1.66 26.75
N MET A 830 2.05 1.50 25.61
CA MET A 830 2.64 0.26 25.15
C MET A 830 4.10 0.54 24.81
N SER A 831 4.99 -0.28 25.30
CA SER A 831 6.41 -0.24 24.98
C SER A 831 6.89 -1.62 24.55
N LEU A 832 7.39 -1.73 23.33
CA LEU A 832 7.94 -2.95 22.78
C LEU A 832 9.41 -2.73 22.47
N PHE A 833 10.25 -3.63 22.95
CA PHE A 833 11.66 -3.64 22.64
C PHE A 833 12.04 -4.98 22.04
N ASN A 834 12.57 -4.93 20.81
CA ASN A 834 13.00 -6.09 20.06
C ASN A 834 14.50 -5.95 19.75
N ALA A 835 15.22 -7.04 19.82
CA ALA A 835 16.63 -7.09 19.48
C ALA A 835 16.90 -8.24 18.50
N SER A 836 17.90 -8.09 17.64
CA SER A 836 18.37 -9.21 16.83
C SER A 836 19.88 -9.16 16.60
N ALA A 837 20.46 -10.34 16.41
CA ALA A 837 21.84 -10.52 16.00
C ALA A 837 21.86 -11.42 14.76
N GLN A 838 22.47 -10.95 13.68
CA GLN A 838 22.60 -11.70 12.43
C GLN A 838 24.06 -11.83 12.06
N TYR A 839 24.50 -13.07 11.81
CA TYR A 839 25.86 -13.35 11.35
C TYR A 839 25.84 -14.00 9.96
N LYS A 840 26.55 -13.41 9.02
CA LYS A 840 26.64 -13.83 7.63
C LYS A 840 27.89 -14.66 7.38
N PHE A 841 27.69 -15.94 7.08
CA PHE A 841 28.69 -16.83 6.54
C PHE A 841 28.75 -16.74 5.01
N LYS A 842 29.65 -17.47 4.40
CA LYS A 842 29.79 -17.47 2.94
C LYS A 842 28.54 -17.94 2.18
N ARG A 843 27.81 -18.95 2.70
CA ARG A 843 26.61 -19.55 2.10
C ARG A 843 25.43 -19.66 3.07
N ALA A 844 25.57 -19.14 4.27
CA ALA A 844 24.53 -19.22 5.28
C ALA A 844 24.41 -17.93 6.06
N VAL A 845 23.24 -17.68 6.62
CA VAL A 845 22.97 -16.58 7.53
C VAL A 845 22.33 -17.15 8.77
N LEU A 846 22.98 -16.95 9.91
CA LEU A 846 22.42 -17.27 11.23
C LEU A 846 21.84 -15.99 11.82
N ARG A 847 20.60 -16.05 12.29
CA ARG A 847 19.91 -14.92 12.91
C ARG A 847 19.25 -15.37 14.21
N LEU A 848 19.48 -14.61 15.26
CA LEU A 848 18.74 -14.68 16.52
C LEU A 848 17.84 -13.47 16.63
N GLU A 849 16.55 -13.68 16.84
CA GLU A 849 15.56 -12.63 17.10
C GLU A 849 14.99 -12.78 18.51
N LEU A 850 14.91 -11.67 19.21
CA LEU A 850 14.34 -11.55 20.55
C LEU A 850 13.24 -10.49 20.51
N ASP A 851 11.99 -10.93 20.58
CA ASP A 851 10.84 -10.03 20.52
C ASP A 851 10.24 -9.78 21.90
N ASN A 852 9.67 -8.58 22.03
CA ASN A 852 8.95 -8.14 23.22
C ASN A 852 9.73 -8.34 24.52
N LEU A 853 10.99 -7.94 24.54
CA LEU A 853 11.88 -8.11 25.70
C LEU A 853 11.35 -7.45 26.99
N LEU A 854 10.55 -6.38 26.85
CA LEU A 854 9.89 -5.70 27.97
C LEU A 854 8.68 -6.48 28.49
N ASN A 855 8.26 -7.56 27.80
CA ASN A 855 7.13 -8.41 28.17
C ASN A 855 5.80 -7.63 28.28
N GLN A 856 5.59 -6.70 27.38
CA GLN A 856 4.30 -6.01 27.30
C GLN A 856 3.18 -7.01 27.01
N ARG A 857 2.10 -6.98 27.82
CA ARG A 857 1.06 -8.01 27.77
C ARG A 857 -0.22 -7.55 27.10
N SER A 858 -0.47 -6.27 27.03
CA SER A 858 -1.69 -5.75 26.42
C SER A 858 -1.48 -4.45 25.67
N TYR A 859 -2.41 -4.18 24.74
CA TYR A 859 -2.51 -2.94 24.00
C TYR A 859 -3.97 -2.49 23.94
N ALA A 860 -4.26 -1.28 24.40
CA ALA A 860 -5.61 -0.76 24.41
C ALA A 860 -5.73 0.59 23.72
N TYR A 861 -6.91 0.83 23.15
CA TYR A 861 -7.30 2.11 22.59
C TYR A 861 -8.81 2.28 22.57
N THR A 862 -9.26 3.53 22.41
CA THR A 862 -10.67 3.88 22.27
C THR A 862 -10.90 4.61 20.95
N VAL A 863 -12.04 4.32 20.32
CA VAL A 863 -12.55 4.96 19.12
C VAL A 863 -13.91 5.58 19.44
N PHE A 864 -14.11 6.82 19.03
CA PHE A 864 -15.43 7.45 19.01
C PHE A 864 -15.94 7.39 17.57
N ASP A 865 -17.08 6.75 17.39
CA ASP A 865 -17.79 6.66 16.12
C ASP A 865 -19.09 7.46 16.24
N GLY A 866 -19.00 8.75 15.91
CA GLY A 866 -20.12 9.67 16.07
C GLY A 866 -20.59 9.73 17.53
N ILE A 867 -21.70 9.05 17.79
CA ILE A 867 -22.39 9.02 19.11
C ILE A 867 -21.96 7.86 20.00
N ASN A 868 -21.31 6.84 19.45
CA ASN A 868 -20.92 5.63 20.18
C ASN A 868 -19.43 5.65 20.54
N THR A 869 -19.10 4.90 21.58
CA THR A 869 -17.73 4.73 22.05
C THR A 869 -17.33 3.25 22.04
N TYR A 870 -16.21 2.93 21.46
CA TYR A 870 -15.68 1.56 21.39
C TYR A 870 -14.27 1.54 21.98
N SER A 871 -14.10 0.79 23.05
CA SER A 871 -12.80 0.55 23.68
C SER A 871 -12.36 -0.87 23.44
N TYR A 872 -11.11 -1.06 23.07
CA TYR A 872 -10.52 -2.37 22.77
C TYR A 872 -9.26 -2.57 23.60
N ASP A 873 -9.07 -3.79 24.09
CA ASP A 873 -7.84 -4.25 24.73
C ASP A 873 -7.44 -5.61 24.15
N TYR A 874 -6.27 -5.68 23.54
CA TYR A 874 -5.72 -6.89 22.92
C TYR A 874 -4.62 -7.46 23.77
N GLY A 875 -4.67 -8.80 24.00
CA GLY A 875 -3.54 -9.54 24.53
C GLY A 875 -2.38 -9.53 23.52
N LEU A 876 -1.16 -9.30 23.99
CA LEU A 876 0.06 -9.34 23.18
C LEU A 876 0.82 -10.64 23.39
N CYS A 877 1.45 -11.15 22.34
CA CYS A 877 2.38 -12.26 22.41
C CYS A 877 3.52 -11.91 23.40
N GLY A 878 3.84 -12.84 24.29
CA GLY A 878 4.91 -12.66 25.26
C GLY A 878 6.30 -12.58 24.62
N ARG A 879 7.32 -12.52 25.47
CA ARG A 879 8.72 -12.63 25.04
C ARG A 879 8.89 -13.83 24.12
N THR A 880 9.56 -13.65 23.01
CA THR A 880 9.83 -14.72 22.06
C THR A 880 11.30 -14.66 21.65
N ALA A 881 11.94 -15.82 21.65
CA ALA A 881 13.28 -15.98 21.11
C ALA A 881 13.23 -17.03 20.00
N ILE A 882 13.77 -16.70 18.82
CA ILE A 882 13.88 -17.64 17.72
C ILE A 882 15.26 -17.51 17.06
N MET A 883 15.86 -18.64 16.77
CA MET A 883 17.10 -18.73 15.99
C MET A 883 16.76 -19.30 14.61
N THR A 884 17.20 -18.62 13.56
CA THR A 884 16.95 -19.02 12.17
C THR A 884 18.27 -19.21 11.45
N LEU A 885 18.31 -20.22 10.61
CA LEU A 885 19.43 -20.50 9.74
C LEU A 885 18.93 -20.56 8.30
N LYS A 886 19.52 -19.73 7.44
CA LYS A 886 19.14 -19.56 6.04
C LYS A 886 20.33 -19.94 5.18
N PHE A 887 20.15 -20.91 4.27
CA PHE A 887 21.16 -21.36 3.33
C PHE A 887 20.83 -20.88 1.92
N SER A 888 21.87 -20.48 1.17
CA SER A 888 21.78 -20.23 -0.28
C SER A 888 22.27 -21.48 -1.02
N LEU A 889 21.38 -22.06 -1.82
CA LEU A 889 21.62 -23.25 -2.66
C LEU A 889 22.30 -22.87 -3.98
#